data_ff448af4b9de6bd70b300277ed3d86d0
#
_entry.id   ff448af4b9de6bd70b300277ed3d86d0
#
_cell.length_a   1.000
_cell.length_b   1.000
_cell.length_c   1.000
_cell.angle_alpha   90.00
_cell.angle_beta   90.00
_cell.angle_gamma   90.00
#
_symmetry.space_group_name_H-M   'P 1'
#
loop_
_entity.id
_entity.type
_entity.pdbx_description
1 polymer ?
#
loop_
_entity_poly.entity_id
_entity_poly.type
_entity_poly.pdbx_seq_one_letter_code
_entity_poly.pdbx_strand_id
1 'polypeptide(L)'
;MVLITLVGLLLLPVFSQAAQSGKITGQVTNEAGNPLPGVNVIVEGTMLGAATDENGYYSILNVPPGTYELSVSMIGYEKVTVRNVSVNMGLTTIIDVTLRTQAVGMSEVVVVAEMPVVVRDISNSQLNINSEKIEALPINEITDVIGLQAGAQGLTIRGGSSRQTSFIVDGIVMNDERSNDPYSAVSLSTVKEVQVQTGGFNAEYGNIRSGVINVVTSEGSKESYNGSLSFQYKPAAPKHFGISPYDPMSYHNRPYLDDEVCWYGTDPDPETGYEPWDRFTRRQYPSFKGWVAVSQETLSDDNPDNDLSPTGAQRVYRYNHRRQGDIKKPDYVGDFSFSGPVPVIGKKLGDLRFNLSYRDLQEMFYIPLSRDAYSENIGRLKLTSDISDDTKLTLTGMYGEIHSTSTYNWTTTPTGDVVRSSYTLASLAKTKESLYVPYYYSPASIYRTIVGAKLNHIINSDSYYEVTLQMNKNIYNTFQGDLRDTSKTVEVFPGYFMDETPYGYWGYGTGSIGDNIRTGGWMNLGRDNSVVTTYSARYDYTNQINRSNQIRTGVELVLNDYDIKSFTSNPGMTTWNREQVYQVFPYRIGAYIQDKMEFEGFIANIGLRLDYSDANTDKYLLDPYDDFFKQGNGHLIEEQAPREDSKPAVALSPRLGISHPITENSKLYFNYGHFRSEPESTHRFRLQREYNGLVTSIGNPNLDFEKTVAYEIGYSQNLLDMFLVNIAAYYKDVTNQVGWITYQNINSSVRYSITDNNNYEDIRGIELTLDKRWGTWITGFVNYTYMVRSYGWFGYQRYYQDPNAMRAYLRENPYQEKPHPQPYARANIDLHTPDQFGPVV
;
A
#
# COMPACT_ATOMS: atom_id res chain seq x y z
N MET A 1 20.75 -27.68 3.35
CA MET A 1 21.81 -27.00 2.56
C MET A 1 21.72 -25.49 2.66
N VAL A 2 20.56 -24.88 2.58
CA VAL A 2 20.35 -23.40 2.68
C VAL A 2 20.87 -22.80 3.99
N LEU A 3 20.74 -23.50 5.13
CA LEU A 3 21.20 -22.99 6.44
C LEU A 3 22.72 -22.91 6.57
N ILE A 4 23.47 -23.81 5.90
CA ILE A 4 24.94 -23.85 5.92
C ILE A 4 25.51 -22.77 5.00
N THR A 5 24.83 -22.43 3.91
CA THR A 5 25.19 -21.34 3.01
C THR A 5 24.96 -19.96 3.68
N LEU A 6 23.91 -19.83 4.50
CA LEU A 6 23.64 -18.60 5.27
C LEU A 6 24.72 -18.31 6.32
N VAL A 7 25.26 -19.34 6.97
CA VAL A 7 26.36 -19.21 7.96
C VAL A 7 27.69 -18.88 7.29
N GLY A 8 27.89 -19.34 6.05
CA GLY A 8 29.09 -19.03 5.26
C GLY A 8 29.14 -17.60 4.73
N LEU A 9 27.97 -16.98 4.49
CA LEU A 9 27.86 -15.57 4.05
C LEU A 9 28.09 -14.55 5.18
N LEU A 10 28.00 -14.98 6.44
CA LEU A 10 28.24 -14.16 7.64
C LEU A 10 29.71 -13.81 7.89
N LEU A 11 30.62 -14.33 7.08
CA LEU A 11 32.09 -14.15 7.27
C LEU A 11 32.75 -13.22 6.25
N LEU A 12 31.99 -12.57 5.37
CA LEU A 12 32.54 -11.54 4.48
C LEU A 12 32.23 -10.15 5.06
N PRO A 13 33.18 -9.23 5.15
CA PRO A 13 32.92 -7.85 5.54
C PRO A 13 32.28 -7.12 4.36
N VAL A 14 30.94 -6.99 4.32
CA VAL A 14 30.22 -6.26 3.30
C VAL A 14 29.11 -5.42 3.93
N PHE A 15 28.80 -4.32 3.39
CA PHE A 15 28.29 -3.03 3.87
C PHE A 15 26.77 -2.78 3.61
N SER A 16 25.95 -2.31 4.52
CA SER A 16 25.32 -1.06 4.76
C SER A 16 23.81 -0.81 4.76
N GLN A 17 23.19 0.33 5.27
CA GLN A 17 21.75 0.54 5.42
C GLN A 17 21.08 1.92 5.29
N ALA A 18 19.67 1.95 5.25
CA ALA A 18 18.77 3.11 5.32
C ALA A 18 18.65 3.73 6.72
N ALA A 19 18.75 5.05 6.85
CA ALA A 19 18.68 5.73 8.12
C ALA A 19 17.24 5.88 8.63
N GLN A 20 16.96 5.26 9.77
CA GLN A 20 15.78 5.53 10.60
C GLN A 20 16.07 6.50 11.75
N SER A 21 17.24 7.12 11.71
CA SER A 21 17.77 8.03 12.71
C SER A 21 18.09 9.37 12.06
N GLY A 22 18.21 10.41 12.88
CA GLY A 22 18.71 11.71 12.50
C GLY A 22 20.15 11.94 12.97
N LYS A 23 20.64 13.15 12.70
CA LYS A 23 21.96 13.64 13.12
C LYS A 23 21.79 14.96 13.88
N ILE A 24 22.56 15.17 14.95
CA ILE A 24 22.70 16.46 15.61
C ILE A 24 24.11 16.95 15.35
N THR A 25 24.27 18.20 14.95
CA THR A 25 25.58 18.86 14.74
C THR A 25 25.53 20.30 15.19
N GLY A 26 26.67 20.91 15.38
CA GLY A 26 26.74 22.33 15.73
C GLY A 26 28.15 22.73 16.07
N GLN A 27 28.31 24.01 16.44
CA GLN A 27 29.57 24.60 16.90
C GLN A 27 29.42 25.08 18.33
N VAL A 28 30.43 24.81 19.16
CA VAL A 28 30.50 25.35 20.49
C VAL A 28 31.58 26.43 20.56
N THR A 29 31.19 27.63 20.99
CA THR A 29 32.07 28.80 21.11
C THR A 29 32.06 29.36 22.52
N ASN A 30 33.02 30.22 22.87
CA ASN A 30 32.96 31.05 24.05
C ASN A 30 32.23 32.38 23.77
N GLU A 31 32.05 33.23 24.80
CA GLU A 31 31.42 34.55 24.67
C GLU A 31 32.13 35.52 23.70
N ALA A 32 33.42 35.29 23.41
CA ALA A 32 34.16 36.05 22.44
C ALA A 32 34.05 35.51 21.02
N GLY A 33 33.26 34.46 20.77
CA GLY A 33 33.07 33.80 19.50
C GLY A 33 34.22 32.84 19.10
N ASN A 34 35.17 32.57 20.00
CA ASN A 34 36.24 31.59 19.72
C ASN A 34 35.77 30.16 19.87
N PRO A 35 36.13 29.26 18.96
CA PRO A 35 35.75 27.85 19.06
C PRO A 35 36.35 27.19 20.31
N LEU A 36 35.61 26.27 20.91
CA LEU A 36 36.01 25.50 22.08
C LEU A 36 36.20 24.03 21.71
N PRO A 37 37.44 23.54 21.59
CA PRO A 37 37.72 22.12 21.36
C PRO A 37 37.58 21.29 22.66
N GLY A 38 37.17 20.01 22.52
CA GLY A 38 37.06 19.09 23.63
C GLY A 38 35.87 19.30 24.56
N VAL A 39 34.85 20.06 24.13
CA VAL A 39 33.57 20.18 24.85
C VAL A 39 32.80 18.88 24.70
N ASN A 40 32.26 18.38 25.80
CA ASN A 40 31.46 17.18 25.82
C ASN A 40 30.00 17.54 25.57
N VAL A 41 29.38 16.98 24.51
CA VAL A 41 27.97 17.13 24.11
C VAL A 41 27.27 15.79 24.21
N ILE A 42 26.28 15.68 25.07
CA ILE A 42 25.54 14.42 25.34
C ILE A 42 24.05 14.60 25.06
N VAL A 43 23.44 13.62 24.40
CA VAL A 43 21.98 13.52 24.25
C VAL A 43 21.43 12.81 25.49
N GLU A 44 20.81 13.59 26.39
CA GLU A 44 20.32 13.07 27.67
C GLU A 44 19.28 11.93 27.46
N GLY A 45 19.36 10.92 28.32
CA GLY A 45 18.51 9.72 28.21
C GLY A 45 18.99 8.69 27.18
N THR A 46 20.11 8.97 26.47
CA THR A 46 20.74 8.05 25.52
C THR A 46 22.22 7.80 25.88
N MET A 47 22.89 6.93 25.15
CA MET A 47 24.35 6.74 25.25
C MET A 47 25.09 7.55 24.18
N LEU A 48 24.38 8.42 23.45
CA LEU A 48 24.93 9.14 22.30
C LEU A 48 25.53 10.47 22.74
N GLY A 49 26.72 10.77 22.25
CA GLY A 49 27.39 12.02 22.49
C GLY A 49 28.63 12.16 21.62
N ALA A 50 29.20 13.37 21.59
CA ALA A 50 30.45 13.65 20.87
C ALA A 50 31.26 14.73 21.63
N ALA A 51 32.56 14.74 21.43
CA ALA A 51 33.42 15.84 21.80
C ALA A 51 33.61 16.79 20.60
N THR A 52 33.76 18.10 20.84
CA THR A 52 34.06 19.06 19.80
C THR A 52 35.49 18.90 19.27
N ASP A 53 35.65 19.10 17.95
CA ASP A 53 36.95 19.11 17.27
C ASP A 53 37.77 20.41 17.52
N GLU A 54 38.93 20.56 16.89
CA GLU A 54 39.82 21.74 17.01
C GLU A 54 39.11 23.05 16.62
N ASN A 55 38.05 23.00 15.81
CA ASN A 55 37.27 24.13 15.38
C ASN A 55 35.95 24.32 16.17
N GLY A 56 35.81 23.59 17.29
CA GLY A 56 34.63 23.62 18.13
C GLY A 56 33.40 22.91 17.53
N TYR A 57 33.52 22.17 16.41
CA TYR A 57 32.39 21.44 15.83
C TYR A 57 32.21 20.07 16.44
N TYR A 58 30.94 19.63 16.53
CA TYR A 58 30.57 18.29 16.95
C TYR A 58 29.52 17.70 15.99
N SER A 59 29.47 16.37 15.92
CA SER A 59 28.44 15.63 15.19
C SER A 59 28.08 14.39 15.98
N ILE A 60 26.78 14.19 16.22
CA ILE A 60 26.23 13.01 16.89
C ILE A 60 25.34 12.30 15.86
N LEU A 61 25.80 11.15 15.40
CA LEU A 61 25.11 10.33 14.41
C LEU A 61 24.13 9.36 15.09
N ASN A 62 23.25 8.80 14.31
CA ASN A 62 22.34 7.71 14.69
C ASN A 62 21.40 8.05 15.86
N VAL A 63 20.99 9.30 15.98
CA VAL A 63 20.04 9.74 17.00
C VAL A 63 18.62 9.32 16.59
N PRO A 64 17.89 8.50 17.38
CA PRO A 64 16.51 8.13 17.05
C PRO A 64 15.60 9.37 16.97
N PRO A 65 14.53 9.33 16.13
CA PRO A 65 13.56 10.43 16.08
C PRO A 65 12.91 10.69 17.45
N GLY A 66 12.76 11.95 17.77
CA GLY A 66 12.16 12.37 19.05
C GLY A 66 12.61 13.75 19.49
N THR A 67 12.15 14.17 20.66
CA THR A 67 12.54 15.43 21.31
C THR A 67 13.47 15.14 22.50
N TYR A 68 14.61 15.80 22.53
CA TYR A 68 15.70 15.53 23.50
C TYR A 68 16.14 16.77 24.23
N GLU A 69 16.87 16.57 25.33
CA GLU A 69 17.70 17.56 25.96
C GLU A 69 19.19 17.28 25.67
N LEU A 70 19.93 18.31 25.29
CA LEU A 70 21.37 18.26 25.06
C LEU A 70 22.11 18.86 26.24
N SER A 71 23.01 18.10 26.82
CA SER A 71 23.92 18.56 27.87
C SER A 71 25.29 18.91 27.29
N VAL A 72 25.69 20.17 27.39
CA VAL A 72 26.95 20.70 26.86
C VAL A 72 27.82 21.14 28.02
N SER A 73 29.01 20.53 28.20
CA SER A 73 29.86 20.75 29.35
C SER A 73 31.34 20.74 29.02
N MET A 74 32.08 21.63 29.68
CA MET A 74 33.55 21.72 29.62
C MET A 74 34.12 22.20 30.96
N ILE A 75 35.28 21.72 31.35
CA ILE A 75 35.97 22.18 32.59
C ILE A 75 36.27 23.66 32.47
N GLY A 76 35.87 24.45 33.48
CA GLY A 76 36.05 25.88 33.51
C GLY A 76 34.94 26.72 32.86
N TYR A 77 33.90 26.07 32.32
CA TYR A 77 32.72 26.71 31.74
C TYR A 77 31.43 26.30 32.46
N GLU A 78 30.41 27.10 32.35
CA GLU A 78 29.06 26.78 32.87
C GLU A 78 28.44 25.68 32.00
N LYS A 79 27.79 24.70 32.63
CA LYS A 79 27.04 23.67 31.93
C LYS A 79 25.79 24.31 31.28
N VAL A 80 25.61 24.06 30.00
CA VAL A 80 24.41 24.49 29.25
C VAL A 80 23.57 23.27 28.91
N THR A 81 22.27 23.34 29.24
CA THR A 81 21.28 22.34 28.82
C THR A 81 20.35 22.96 27.77
N VAL A 82 20.37 22.40 26.55
CA VAL A 82 19.47 22.82 25.46
C VAL A 82 18.25 21.89 25.45
N ARG A 83 17.07 22.45 25.69
CA ARG A 83 15.80 21.71 25.71
C ARG A 83 15.07 21.76 24.36
N ASN A 84 14.13 20.85 24.15
CA ASN A 84 13.26 20.75 22.98
C ASN A 84 14.04 20.56 21.66
N VAL A 85 15.16 19.84 21.70
CA VAL A 85 15.93 19.48 20.50
C VAL A 85 15.17 18.39 19.74
N SER A 86 14.51 18.77 18.66
CA SER A 86 13.75 17.83 17.82
C SER A 86 14.66 17.19 16.78
N VAL A 87 14.65 15.88 16.74
CA VAL A 87 15.40 15.05 15.77
C VAL A 87 14.42 14.29 14.91
N ASN A 88 14.54 14.42 13.58
CA ASN A 88 13.70 13.74 12.60
C ASN A 88 14.53 12.78 11.74
N MET A 89 13.86 11.74 11.20
CA MET A 89 14.48 10.74 10.33
C MET A 89 15.20 11.35 9.13
N GLY A 90 16.47 10.96 8.93
CA GLY A 90 17.27 11.34 7.77
C GLY A 90 17.70 12.82 7.72
N LEU A 91 17.33 13.62 8.74
CA LEU A 91 17.60 15.05 8.80
C LEU A 91 18.71 15.37 9.78
N THR A 92 19.33 16.54 9.57
CA THR A 92 20.35 17.11 10.44
C THR A 92 19.75 18.24 11.27
N THR A 93 19.80 18.12 12.59
CA THR A 93 19.43 19.19 13.54
C THR A 93 20.68 19.95 13.91
N ILE A 94 20.74 21.27 13.62
CA ILE A 94 21.90 22.13 13.90
C ILE A 94 21.64 22.87 15.22
N ILE A 95 22.54 22.69 16.19
CA ILE A 95 22.46 23.34 17.52
C ILE A 95 23.81 23.95 17.84
N ASP A 96 23.95 25.25 17.67
CA ASP A 96 25.14 26.02 18.08
C ASP A 96 24.97 26.48 19.52
N VAL A 97 26.07 26.39 20.32
CA VAL A 97 26.03 26.70 21.74
C VAL A 97 27.20 27.63 22.12
N THR A 98 26.88 28.66 22.89
CA THR A 98 27.91 29.53 23.48
C THR A 98 28.05 29.24 24.97
N LEU A 99 29.26 28.82 25.40
CA LEU A 99 29.58 28.59 26.81
C LEU A 99 30.16 29.83 27.45
N ARG A 100 29.71 30.11 28.68
CA ARG A 100 30.23 31.17 29.55
C ARG A 100 31.29 30.64 30.49
N THR A 101 32.30 31.44 30.80
CA THR A 101 33.29 31.08 31.80
C THR A 101 32.61 30.96 33.18
N GLN A 102 32.88 29.86 33.90
CA GLN A 102 32.26 29.58 35.18
C GLN A 102 32.73 30.58 36.23
N ALA A 103 31.81 31.44 36.73
CA ALA A 103 32.00 32.24 37.89
C ALA A 103 31.59 31.47 39.14
N VAL A 104 32.27 31.62 40.26
CA VAL A 104 32.03 30.89 41.52
C VAL A 104 30.58 31.15 41.97
N GLY A 105 29.74 30.10 41.94
CA GLY A 105 28.36 30.14 42.53
C GLY A 105 27.20 30.25 41.53
N MET A 106 27.41 30.10 40.21
CA MET A 106 26.30 30.14 39.23
C MET A 106 25.71 28.75 38.89
N SER A 107 24.43 28.76 38.64
CA SER A 107 23.62 27.58 38.28
C SER A 107 23.63 27.32 36.80
N GLU A 108 23.29 26.10 36.41
CA GLU A 108 23.08 25.63 35.05
C GLU A 108 22.25 26.61 34.19
N VAL A 109 22.69 26.85 32.95
CA VAL A 109 21.97 27.68 31.96
C VAL A 109 21.09 26.78 31.10
N VAL A 110 19.79 27.09 31.08
CA VAL A 110 18.83 26.36 30.25
C VAL A 110 18.47 27.22 29.04
N VAL A 111 18.64 26.65 27.82
CA VAL A 111 18.28 27.26 26.55
C VAL A 111 17.22 26.40 25.89
N VAL A 112 16.22 27.00 25.26
CA VAL A 112 15.21 26.29 24.49
C VAL A 112 15.59 26.38 23.01
N ALA A 113 15.66 25.20 22.32
CA ALA A 113 15.93 25.16 20.91
C ALA A 113 14.71 25.65 20.10
N GLU A 114 14.92 26.50 19.13
CA GLU A 114 13.90 26.89 18.15
C GLU A 114 14.09 26.09 16.86
N MET A 115 13.01 25.43 16.38
CA MET A 115 13.05 24.73 15.11
C MET A 115 12.91 25.73 13.95
N PRO A 116 13.79 25.66 12.93
CA PRO A 116 13.63 26.46 11.74
C PRO A 116 12.37 26.07 10.97
N VAL A 117 11.58 27.06 10.53
CA VAL A 117 10.35 26.83 9.77
C VAL A 117 10.67 26.16 8.43
N VAL A 118 11.73 26.58 7.77
CA VAL A 118 12.21 25.99 6.52
C VAL A 118 13.39 25.06 6.83
N VAL A 119 13.16 23.76 6.73
CA VAL A 119 14.20 22.75 6.95
C VAL A 119 15.11 22.70 5.70
N ARG A 120 16.38 23.09 5.86
CA ARG A 120 17.31 23.33 4.75
C ARG A 120 17.75 22.05 4.05
N ASP A 121 17.93 20.95 4.77
CA ASP A 121 18.47 19.68 4.25
C ASP A 121 17.45 18.76 3.58
N ILE A 122 16.19 19.15 3.51
CA ILE A 122 15.18 18.45 2.71
C ILE A 122 15.32 18.86 1.25
N SER A 123 15.77 17.94 0.41
CA SER A 123 15.95 18.15 -1.04
C SER A 123 14.79 17.59 -1.89
N ASN A 124 13.67 17.18 -1.29
CA ASN A 124 12.53 16.56 -1.96
C ASN A 124 11.19 16.98 -1.34
N SER A 125 10.09 16.56 -1.95
CA SER A 125 8.77 16.64 -1.33
C SER A 125 8.60 15.54 -0.31
N GLN A 126 8.70 15.89 0.97
CA GLN A 126 8.46 14.97 2.07
C GLN A 126 7.70 15.64 3.20
N LEU A 127 6.98 14.82 3.95
CA LEU A 127 6.27 15.18 5.17
C LEU A 127 6.80 14.32 6.31
N ASN A 128 7.24 14.97 7.39
CA ASN A 128 7.57 14.32 8.64
C ASN A 128 6.54 14.73 9.69
N ILE A 129 5.87 13.76 10.29
CA ILE A 129 4.84 13.96 11.33
C ILE A 129 5.24 13.17 12.55
N ASN A 130 5.36 13.84 13.69
CA ASN A 130 5.63 13.23 14.99
C ASN A 130 4.33 12.77 15.68
N SER A 131 4.49 12.00 16.77
CA SER A 131 3.36 11.46 17.55
C SER A 131 2.43 12.56 18.08
N GLU A 132 2.95 13.70 18.55
CA GLU A 132 2.14 14.80 19.10
C GLU A 132 1.14 15.34 18.06
N LYS A 133 1.57 15.50 16.81
CA LYS A 133 0.69 15.92 15.72
C LYS A 133 -0.30 14.82 15.30
N ILE A 134 0.13 13.54 15.34
CA ILE A 134 -0.75 12.42 15.02
C ILE A 134 -1.89 12.34 16.04
N GLU A 135 -1.59 12.48 17.33
CA GLU A 135 -2.58 12.46 18.43
C GLU A 135 -3.57 13.62 18.36
N ALA A 136 -3.15 14.77 17.84
CA ALA A 136 -4.02 15.95 17.68
C ALA A 136 -4.98 15.85 16.48
N LEU A 137 -4.79 14.87 15.57
CA LEU A 137 -5.60 14.72 14.37
C LEU A 137 -6.74 13.70 14.59
N PRO A 138 -7.94 13.93 14.05
CA PRO A 138 -9.06 12.99 14.12
C PRO A 138 -8.90 11.87 13.09
N ILE A 139 -7.83 11.09 13.21
CA ILE A 139 -7.44 10.01 12.28
C ILE A 139 -7.44 8.67 12.98
N ASN A 140 -7.74 7.61 12.24
CA ASN A 140 -7.85 6.25 12.75
C ASN A 140 -6.82 5.31 12.16
N GLU A 141 -6.23 5.68 11.03
CA GLU A 141 -5.30 4.85 10.27
C GLU A 141 -4.07 5.64 9.84
N ILE A 142 -2.96 4.91 9.67
CA ILE A 142 -1.73 5.49 9.15
C ILE A 142 -1.91 6.03 7.71
N THR A 143 -2.83 5.45 6.94
CA THR A 143 -3.19 5.90 5.59
C THR A 143 -3.80 7.30 5.57
N ASP A 144 -4.49 7.70 6.65
CA ASP A 144 -5.00 9.06 6.81
C ASP A 144 -3.86 10.06 7.00
N VAL A 145 -2.84 9.68 7.82
CA VAL A 145 -1.62 10.48 7.99
C VAL A 145 -0.90 10.69 6.66
N ILE A 146 -0.73 9.61 5.89
CA ILE A 146 -0.09 9.68 4.56
C ILE A 146 -0.85 10.62 3.65
N GLY A 147 -2.18 10.56 3.69
CA GLY A 147 -3.07 11.41 2.91
C GLY A 147 -2.95 12.92 3.22
N LEU A 148 -2.31 13.34 4.32
CA LEU A 148 -2.06 14.75 4.63
C LEU A 148 -1.01 15.36 3.71
N GLN A 149 -0.13 14.55 3.10
CA GLN A 149 0.87 15.01 2.13
C GLN A 149 0.20 15.38 0.80
N ALA A 150 0.59 16.52 0.22
CA ALA A 150 0.22 16.85 -1.16
C ALA A 150 0.72 15.76 -2.12
N GLY A 151 -0.08 15.43 -3.13
CA GLY A 151 0.23 14.35 -4.08
C GLY A 151 -0.06 12.94 -3.58
N ALA A 152 -0.49 12.75 -2.31
CA ALA A 152 -0.85 11.45 -1.77
C ALA A 152 -2.37 11.29 -1.61
N GLN A 153 -2.90 10.14 -2.02
CA GLN A 153 -4.28 9.70 -1.80
C GLN A 153 -4.23 8.29 -1.19
N GLY A 154 -4.20 8.22 0.16
CA GLY A 154 -3.84 7.00 0.86
C GLY A 154 -2.45 6.54 0.43
N LEU A 155 -2.32 5.29 0.00
CA LEU A 155 -1.05 4.70 -0.46
C LEU A 155 -0.73 4.98 -1.94
N THR A 156 -1.63 5.64 -2.68
CA THR A 156 -1.42 6.06 -4.06
C THR A 156 -0.71 7.42 -4.08
N ILE A 157 0.49 7.48 -4.66
CA ILE A 157 1.33 8.67 -4.63
C ILE A 157 1.61 9.17 -6.04
N ARG A 158 1.23 10.44 -6.32
CA ARG A 158 1.44 11.13 -7.61
C ARG A 158 1.04 10.27 -8.80
N GLY A 159 -0.17 9.68 -8.75
CA GLY A 159 -0.74 8.85 -9.82
C GLY A 159 -0.19 7.43 -9.92
N GLY A 160 0.84 7.08 -9.18
CA GLY A 160 1.34 5.71 -9.13
C GLY A 160 0.46 4.80 -8.28
N SER A 161 0.39 3.52 -8.60
CA SER A 161 -0.33 2.51 -7.81
C SER A 161 0.25 2.39 -6.40
N SER A 162 -0.56 1.99 -5.40
CA SER A 162 -0.10 1.58 -4.07
C SER A 162 1.01 0.52 -4.12
N ARG A 163 0.95 -0.38 -5.09
CA ARG A 163 1.94 -1.44 -5.35
C ARG A 163 3.32 -0.93 -5.79
N GLN A 164 3.44 0.36 -6.09
CA GLN A 164 4.69 1.04 -6.43
C GLN A 164 5.29 1.80 -5.24
N THR A 165 4.67 1.70 -4.07
CA THR A 165 5.05 2.37 -2.83
C THR A 165 5.64 1.37 -1.85
N SER A 166 6.77 1.70 -1.23
CA SER A 166 7.35 0.91 -0.14
C SER A 166 6.85 1.42 1.20
N PHE A 167 6.37 0.52 2.04
CA PHE A 167 5.95 0.79 3.40
C PHE A 167 6.91 0.10 4.37
N ILE A 168 7.55 0.87 5.22
CA ILE A 168 8.66 0.41 6.08
C ILE A 168 8.33 0.77 7.53
N VAL A 169 8.41 -0.22 8.42
CA VAL A 169 8.21 -0.02 9.86
C VAL A 169 9.45 -0.48 10.62
N ASP A 170 10.10 0.43 11.33
CA ASP A 170 11.38 0.18 12.05
C ASP A 170 12.47 -0.50 11.19
N GLY A 171 12.51 -0.23 9.86
CA GLY A 171 13.45 -0.84 8.90
C GLY A 171 12.98 -2.13 8.27
N ILE A 172 11.85 -2.65 8.70
CA ILE A 172 11.25 -3.86 8.17
C ILE A 172 10.32 -3.48 7.02
N VAL A 173 10.55 -4.02 5.82
CA VAL A 173 9.67 -3.80 4.66
C VAL A 173 8.36 -4.56 4.86
N MET A 174 7.26 -3.83 4.76
CA MET A 174 5.90 -4.30 5.02
C MET A 174 5.09 -4.39 3.73
N ASN A 175 5.68 -4.92 2.66
CA ASN A 175 4.98 -5.17 1.41
C ASN A 175 4.77 -6.68 1.19
N ASP A 176 3.68 -7.02 0.51
CA ASP A 176 3.39 -8.38 0.05
C ASP A 176 4.17 -8.66 -1.24
N GLU A 177 5.11 -9.56 -1.23
CA GLU A 177 5.89 -9.87 -2.42
C GLU A 177 5.07 -10.57 -3.55
N ARG A 178 3.87 -11.10 -3.26
CA ARG A 178 2.98 -11.64 -4.29
C ARG A 178 2.42 -10.56 -5.21
N SER A 179 1.97 -9.43 -4.61
CA SER A 179 1.29 -8.33 -5.29
C SER A 179 2.00 -6.99 -5.14
N ASN A 180 3.01 -6.90 -4.29
CA ASN A 180 3.68 -5.69 -3.83
C ASN A 180 2.76 -4.71 -3.05
N ASP A 181 1.58 -5.16 -2.60
CA ASP A 181 0.69 -4.33 -1.79
C ASP A 181 1.27 -4.05 -0.39
N PRO A 182 1.30 -2.78 0.06
CA PRO A 182 1.74 -2.42 1.40
C PRO A 182 0.80 -2.90 2.51
N TYR A 183 1.36 -3.31 3.66
CA TYR A 183 0.62 -3.59 4.90
C TYR A 183 0.64 -2.36 5.79
N SER A 184 -0.40 -1.56 5.75
CA SER A 184 -0.47 -0.30 6.48
C SER A 184 -1.08 -0.40 7.87
N ALA A 185 -1.45 -1.59 8.33
CA ALA A 185 -1.99 -1.78 9.68
C ALA A 185 -0.88 -1.64 10.73
N VAL A 186 -0.81 -0.47 11.34
CA VAL A 186 0.12 -0.12 12.43
C VAL A 186 -0.70 0.52 13.55
N SER A 187 -0.40 0.14 14.80
CA SER A 187 -0.98 0.79 15.97
C SER A 187 -0.47 2.24 16.09
N LEU A 188 -1.37 3.21 15.96
CA LEU A 188 -1.03 4.64 15.99
C LEU A 188 -0.44 5.05 17.35
N SER A 189 -0.88 4.42 18.45
CA SER A 189 -0.37 4.69 19.79
C SER A 189 1.11 4.34 19.99
N THR A 190 1.71 3.56 19.08
CA THR A 190 3.13 3.23 19.14
C THR A 190 4.01 4.08 18.23
N VAL A 191 3.40 4.85 17.31
CA VAL A 191 4.14 5.61 16.31
C VAL A 191 4.82 6.81 16.94
N LYS A 192 6.12 6.97 16.68
CA LYS A 192 6.90 8.15 17.05
C LYS A 192 6.99 9.16 15.90
N GLU A 193 7.23 8.67 14.70
CA GLU A 193 7.34 9.52 13.52
C GLU A 193 6.86 8.75 12.28
N VAL A 194 6.16 9.45 11.40
CA VAL A 194 5.86 9.01 10.03
C VAL A 194 6.52 9.96 9.07
N GLN A 195 7.31 9.41 8.16
CA GLN A 195 7.89 10.13 7.03
C GLN A 195 7.25 9.65 5.75
N VAL A 196 6.67 10.56 4.98
CA VAL A 196 6.09 10.31 3.66
C VAL A 196 6.92 11.04 2.61
N GLN A 197 7.56 10.30 1.72
CA GLN A 197 8.32 10.84 0.60
C GLN A 197 7.54 10.60 -0.69
N THR A 198 7.23 11.65 -1.45
CA THR A 198 6.48 11.56 -2.70
C THR A 198 7.36 11.63 -3.94
N GLY A 199 8.66 11.87 -3.77
CA GLY A 199 9.66 11.93 -4.83
C GLY A 199 11.08 12.05 -4.27
N GLY A 200 12.09 11.98 -5.12
CA GLY A 200 13.49 12.21 -4.74
C GLY A 200 14.04 11.21 -3.72
N PHE A 201 13.70 9.92 -3.84
CA PHE A 201 14.15 8.89 -2.89
C PHE A 201 15.64 8.64 -2.98
N ASN A 202 16.30 8.48 -1.85
CA ASN A 202 17.71 8.14 -1.76
C ASN A 202 18.04 6.76 -2.35
N ALA A 203 19.31 6.51 -2.70
CA ALA A 203 19.74 5.27 -3.33
C ALA A 203 19.56 4.01 -2.46
N GLU A 204 19.40 4.19 -1.17
CA GLU A 204 19.11 3.14 -0.19
C GLU A 204 17.79 2.41 -0.44
N TYR A 205 16.81 3.04 -1.08
CA TYR A 205 15.50 2.45 -1.32
C TYR A 205 15.45 1.72 -2.67
N GLY A 206 15.16 0.43 -2.65
CA GLY A 206 14.98 -0.43 -3.83
C GLY A 206 13.54 -0.88 -4.02
N ASN A 207 13.26 -1.47 -5.17
CA ASN A 207 11.96 -2.03 -5.56
C ASN A 207 10.77 -1.05 -5.41
N ILE A 208 11.00 0.23 -5.74
CA ILE A 208 10.01 1.31 -5.62
C ILE A 208 10.00 2.21 -6.86
N ARG A 209 8.83 2.80 -7.18
CA ARG A 209 8.69 3.76 -8.29
C ARG A 209 7.86 4.99 -7.94
N SER A 210 7.06 4.96 -6.87
CA SER A 210 6.06 5.99 -6.59
C SER A 210 6.26 6.72 -5.27
N GLY A 211 6.43 6.04 -4.16
CA GLY A 211 6.56 6.63 -2.84
C GLY A 211 7.31 5.76 -1.83
N VAL A 212 7.82 6.39 -0.77
CA VAL A 212 8.38 5.74 0.41
C VAL A 212 7.66 6.24 1.65
N ILE A 213 7.21 5.32 2.48
CA ILE A 213 6.59 5.61 3.77
C ILE A 213 7.42 4.90 4.82
N ASN A 214 8.07 5.69 5.68
CA ASN A 214 8.82 5.18 6.82
C ASN A 214 8.04 5.49 8.10
N VAL A 215 7.89 4.48 8.95
CA VAL A 215 7.27 4.59 10.27
C VAL A 215 8.29 4.13 11.31
N VAL A 216 8.55 4.98 12.28
CA VAL A 216 9.34 4.61 13.46
C VAL A 216 8.41 4.50 14.66
N THR A 217 8.54 3.39 15.38
CA THR A 217 7.71 3.11 16.55
C THR A 217 8.52 3.18 17.85
N SER A 218 7.83 3.33 18.97
CA SER A 218 8.41 3.37 20.31
C SER A 218 9.20 2.08 20.62
N GLU A 219 10.32 2.23 21.32
CA GLU A 219 11.13 1.10 21.82
C GLU A 219 10.74 0.65 23.24
N GLY A 220 9.90 1.41 23.93
CA GLY A 220 9.68 1.32 25.37
C GLY A 220 10.70 2.11 26.18
N SER A 221 10.33 2.49 27.39
CA SER A 221 11.23 3.18 28.33
C SER A 221 12.10 2.17 29.08
N LYS A 222 13.30 2.61 29.50
CA LYS A 222 14.19 1.82 30.37
C LYS A 222 13.74 1.84 31.84
N GLU A 223 12.97 2.86 32.24
CA GLU A 223 12.68 3.14 33.64
C GLU A 223 11.18 3.08 33.98
N SER A 224 10.30 3.37 33.02
CA SER A 224 8.86 3.51 33.25
C SER A 224 8.02 2.62 32.35
N TYR A 225 6.85 2.22 32.83
CA TYR A 225 5.85 1.56 32.01
C TYR A 225 4.89 2.60 31.44
N ASN A 226 4.60 2.47 30.15
CA ASN A 226 3.64 3.31 29.47
C ASN A 226 2.58 2.43 28.79
N GLY A 227 1.34 2.85 28.85
CA GLY A 227 0.24 2.15 28.19
C GLY A 227 -0.74 3.12 27.58
N SER A 228 -1.31 2.74 26.45
CA SER A 228 -2.37 3.47 25.77
C SER A 228 -3.46 2.50 25.35
N LEU A 229 -4.72 2.93 25.47
CA LEU A 229 -5.89 2.22 25.00
C LEU A 229 -6.83 3.23 24.34
N SER A 230 -7.08 3.04 23.06
CA SER A 230 -8.08 3.79 22.30
C SER A 230 -9.13 2.83 21.78
N PHE A 231 -10.39 3.19 21.94
CA PHE A 231 -11.50 2.40 21.41
C PHE A 231 -12.53 3.33 20.78
N GLN A 232 -12.74 3.15 19.49
CA GLN A 232 -13.73 3.90 18.74
C GLN A 232 -14.85 2.95 18.32
N TYR A 233 -16.07 3.39 18.53
CA TYR A 233 -17.26 2.61 18.27
C TYR A 233 -18.26 3.42 17.46
N LYS A 234 -18.70 2.86 16.34
CA LYS A 234 -19.75 3.41 15.49
C LYS A 234 -20.91 2.42 15.45
N PRO A 235 -22.10 2.79 15.97
CA PRO A 235 -23.26 1.92 15.95
C PRO A 235 -23.64 1.51 14.53
N ALA A 236 -24.28 0.37 14.40
CA ALA A 236 -24.80 -0.09 13.12
C ALA A 236 -25.75 0.94 12.51
N ALA A 237 -25.46 1.38 11.29
CA ALA A 237 -26.27 2.35 10.55
C ALA A 237 -26.19 2.04 9.04
N PRO A 238 -27.19 2.45 8.24
CA PRO A 238 -27.09 2.39 6.80
C PRO A 238 -25.88 3.20 6.29
N LYS A 239 -25.09 2.61 5.41
CA LYS A 239 -23.88 3.24 4.84
C LYS A 239 -24.10 3.75 3.40
N HIS A 240 -25.29 4.22 3.09
CA HIS A 240 -25.63 4.77 1.78
C HIS A 240 -26.43 6.07 1.92
N PHE A 241 -26.29 6.93 0.94
CA PHE A 241 -27.12 8.13 0.79
C PHE A 241 -28.30 7.81 -0.15
N GLY A 242 -29.47 8.42 0.13
CA GLY A 242 -30.68 8.22 -0.66
C GLY A 242 -31.38 6.90 -0.35
N ILE A 243 -32.15 6.41 -1.31
CA ILE A 243 -32.91 5.15 -1.18
C ILE A 243 -31.97 3.94 -1.14
N SER A 244 -32.32 2.92 -0.39
CA SER A 244 -31.59 1.66 -0.32
C SER A 244 -31.50 1.00 -1.70
N PRO A 245 -30.39 0.34 -2.08
CA PRO A 245 -30.35 -0.46 -3.31
C PRO A 245 -31.39 -1.59 -3.34
N TYR A 246 -31.91 -1.97 -2.20
CA TYR A 246 -33.00 -2.97 -2.07
C TYR A 246 -34.42 -2.37 -2.14
N ASP A 247 -34.55 -1.04 -2.19
CA ASP A 247 -35.84 -0.38 -2.31
C ASP A 247 -36.53 -0.75 -3.64
N PRO A 248 -37.85 -1.00 -3.68
CA PRO A 248 -38.55 -1.25 -4.92
C PRO A 248 -38.36 -0.19 -6.01
N MET A 249 -38.12 1.07 -5.62
CA MET A 249 -37.90 2.19 -6.52
C MET A 249 -36.41 2.44 -6.84
N SER A 250 -35.51 1.58 -6.38
CA SER A 250 -34.07 1.69 -6.67
C SER A 250 -33.78 1.42 -8.15
N TYR A 251 -32.61 1.83 -8.61
CA TYR A 251 -32.11 1.56 -9.96
C TYR A 251 -32.28 0.09 -10.38
N HIS A 252 -31.98 -0.84 -9.45
CA HIS A 252 -31.99 -2.27 -9.74
C HIS A 252 -33.40 -2.90 -9.74
N ASN A 253 -34.37 -2.30 -9.09
CA ASN A 253 -35.69 -2.91 -8.85
C ASN A 253 -36.86 -2.24 -9.57
N ARG A 254 -36.79 -0.94 -9.80
CA ARG A 254 -37.90 -0.16 -10.30
C ARG A 254 -38.53 -0.73 -11.56
N PRO A 255 -37.78 -1.14 -12.61
CA PRO A 255 -38.40 -1.70 -13.82
C PRO A 255 -39.25 -2.95 -13.57
N TYR A 256 -38.96 -3.70 -12.53
CA TYR A 256 -39.57 -4.99 -12.21
C TYR A 256 -40.67 -4.91 -11.16
N LEU A 257 -40.71 -3.86 -10.36
CA LEU A 257 -41.54 -3.74 -9.18
C LEU A 257 -42.46 -2.50 -9.17
N ASP A 258 -42.20 -1.50 -10.00
CA ASP A 258 -43.04 -0.31 -10.16
C ASP A 258 -44.27 -0.71 -11.01
N ASP A 259 -45.47 -0.62 -10.40
CA ASP A 259 -46.72 -1.02 -11.04
C ASP A 259 -47.03 -0.24 -12.32
N GLU A 260 -46.41 0.93 -12.50
CA GLU A 260 -46.56 1.75 -13.72
C GLU A 260 -45.99 1.06 -14.96
N VAL A 261 -44.90 0.30 -14.82
CA VAL A 261 -44.14 -0.28 -15.95
C VAL A 261 -43.96 -1.79 -15.88
N CYS A 262 -44.01 -2.37 -14.67
CA CYS A 262 -43.58 -3.77 -14.47
C CYS A 262 -44.45 -4.79 -15.22
N TRP A 263 -45.66 -4.46 -15.59
CA TRP A 263 -46.58 -5.40 -16.27
C TRP A 263 -46.37 -5.44 -17.77
N TYR A 264 -46.30 -4.28 -18.44
CA TYR A 264 -46.22 -4.16 -19.91
C TYR A 264 -44.85 -3.69 -20.41
N GLY A 265 -43.93 -3.38 -19.49
CA GLY A 265 -42.55 -3.01 -19.83
C GLY A 265 -42.25 -1.53 -19.74
N THR A 266 -40.95 -1.23 -19.87
CA THR A 266 -40.41 0.14 -19.75
C THR A 266 -40.31 0.88 -21.07
N ASP A 267 -40.40 0.13 -22.20
CA ASP A 267 -40.23 0.67 -23.53
C ASP A 267 -41.60 1.07 -24.11
N PRO A 268 -41.65 2.12 -24.95
CA PRO A 268 -42.86 2.52 -25.60
C PRO A 268 -43.32 1.48 -26.63
N ASP A 269 -44.60 1.27 -26.72
CA ASP A 269 -45.23 0.49 -27.78
C ASP A 269 -45.97 1.41 -28.76
N PRO A 270 -45.44 1.62 -29.96
CA PRO A 270 -46.08 2.49 -30.96
C PRO A 270 -47.42 1.99 -31.46
N GLU A 271 -47.73 0.67 -31.39
CA GLU A 271 -48.97 0.09 -31.86
C GLU A 271 -50.14 0.39 -30.89
N THR A 272 -49.85 0.36 -29.59
CA THR A 272 -50.85 0.59 -28.55
C THR A 272 -50.85 2.04 -28.03
N GLY A 273 -49.82 2.79 -28.36
CA GLY A 273 -49.57 4.13 -27.80
C GLY A 273 -49.15 4.14 -26.34
N TYR A 274 -48.73 2.99 -25.82
CA TYR A 274 -48.22 2.87 -24.46
C TYR A 274 -46.83 3.53 -24.33
N GLU A 275 -46.71 4.57 -23.51
CA GLU A 275 -45.46 5.26 -23.21
C GLU A 275 -45.42 5.63 -21.72
N PRO A 276 -45.02 4.68 -20.83
CA PRO A 276 -45.10 4.87 -19.37
C PRO A 276 -44.04 5.81 -18.84
N TRP A 277 -42.87 5.85 -19.46
CA TRP A 277 -41.74 6.66 -19.04
C TRP A 277 -41.28 7.58 -20.16
N ASP A 278 -40.95 8.82 -19.80
CA ASP A 278 -40.31 9.74 -20.71
C ASP A 278 -38.90 9.30 -21.10
N ARG A 279 -38.33 9.93 -22.13
CA ARG A 279 -37.02 9.60 -22.68
C ARG A 279 -35.88 9.71 -21.64
N PHE A 280 -35.97 10.61 -20.64
CA PHE A 280 -34.94 10.82 -19.64
C PHE A 280 -35.02 9.74 -18.58
N THR A 281 -36.17 9.39 -18.11
CA THR A 281 -36.41 8.29 -17.16
C THR A 281 -35.97 6.97 -17.75
N ARG A 282 -36.31 6.65 -18.98
CA ARG A 282 -35.87 5.42 -19.69
C ARG A 282 -34.36 5.28 -19.77
N ARG A 283 -33.59 6.37 -19.85
CA ARG A 283 -32.12 6.35 -19.84
C ARG A 283 -31.53 6.11 -18.49
N GLN A 284 -32.27 6.28 -17.41
CA GLN A 284 -31.80 6.12 -16.05
C GLN A 284 -31.94 4.69 -15.53
N TYR A 285 -32.81 3.90 -16.10
CA TYR A 285 -33.12 2.55 -15.62
C TYR A 285 -32.88 1.50 -16.69
N PRO A 286 -32.62 0.23 -16.31
CA PRO A 286 -32.60 -0.90 -17.24
C PRO A 286 -33.94 -1.04 -17.98
N SER A 287 -33.89 -1.43 -19.26
CA SER A 287 -35.09 -1.82 -20.01
C SER A 287 -35.62 -3.15 -19.49
N PHE A 288 -36.93 -3.29 -19.46
CA PHE A 288 -37.65 -4.51 -19.12
C PHE A 288 -38.88 -4.63 -19.96
N LYS A 289 -39.16 -5.82 -20.54
CA LYS A 289 -40.31 -6.09 -21.44
C LYS A 289 -41.65 -6.27 -20.73
N GLY A 290 -41.66 -6.38 -19.40
CA GLY A 290 -42.84 -6.57 -18.57
C GLY A 290 -43.17 -8.02 -18.25
N TRP A 291 -43.84 -8.22 -17.12
CA TRP A 291 -44.17 -9.54 -16.63
C TRP A 291 -45.20 -10.26 -17.51
N VAL A 292 -46.03 -9.57 -18.28
CA VAL A 292 -46.95 -10.19 -19.25
C VAL A 292 -46.18 -10.85 -20.38
N ALA A 293 -45.19 -10.19 -20.95
CA ALA A 293 -44.34 -10.75 -21.99
C ALA A 293 -43.49 -11.92 -21.47
N VAL A 294 -42.91 -11.79 -20.22
CA VAL A 294 -42.19 -12.90 -19.56
C VAL A 294 -43.09 -14.12 -19.39
N SER A 295 -44.32 -13.95 -18.93
CA SER A 295 -45.29 -15.02 -18.77
C SER A 295 -45.59 -15.72 -20.11
N GLN A 296 -45.82 -14.95 -21.18
CA GLN A 296 -46.10 -15.50 -22.50
C GLN A 296 -44.95 -16.36 -23.03
N GLU A 297 -43.71 -15.99 -22.74
CA GLU A 297 -42.52 -16.76 -23.11
C GLU A 297 -42.46 -18.09 -22.35
N THR A 298 -42.72 -18.10 -21.05
CA THR A 298 -42.69 -19.34 -20.24
C THR A 298 -43.82 -20.27 -20.64
N LEU A 299 -45.00 -19.74 -21.06
CA LEU A 299 -46.14 -20.53 -21.52
C LEU A 299 -46.03 -21.03 -22.96
N SER A 300 -45.08 -20.50 -23.73
CA SER A 300 -44.91 -20.84 -25.15
C SER A 300 -43.68 -21.73 -25.42
N ASP A 301 -42.85 -22.01 -24.41
CA ASP A 301 -41.75 -22.95 -24.53
C ASP A 301 -42.22 -24.39 -24.26
N ASP A 302 -41.37 -25.39 -24.54
CA ASP A 302 -41.67 -26.79 -24.37
C ASP A 302 -41.51 -27.33 -22.92
N ASN A 303 -41.28 -26.44 -21.94
CA ASN A 303 -41.01 -26.81 -20.56
C ASN A 303 -42.16 -26.43 -19.63
N PRO A 304 -43.07 -27.35 -19.27
CA PRO A 304 -44.19 -27.04 -18.39
C PRO A 304 -43.78 -26.72 -16.92
N ASP A 305 -42.56 -27.01 -16.51
CA ASP A 305 -42.09 -26.80 -15.14
C ASP A 305 -41.78 -25.30 -14.85
N ASN A 306 -41.69 -24.47 -15.91
CA ASN A 306 -41.45 -23.03 -15.78
C ASN A 306 -42.66 -22.18 -16.14
N ASP A 307 -43.81 -22.79 -16.43
CA ASP A 307 -45.05 -22.11 -16.80
C ASP A 307 -45.52 -21.18 -15.67
N LEU A 308 -45.49 -19.89 -15.90
CA LEU A 308 -45.78 -18.88 -14.89
C LEU A 308 -46.84 -17.87 -15.41
N SER A 309 -47.81 -17.55 -14.59
CA SER A 309 -48.63 -16.36 -14.81
C SER A 309 -47.79 -15.09 -14.61
N PRO A 310 -48.18 -13.92 -15.12
CA PRO A 310 -47.46 -12.67 -14.91
C PRO A 310 -47.17 -12.37 -13.41
N THR A 311 -48.19 -12.57 -12.58
CA THR A 311 -48.10 -12.41 -11.14
C THR A 311 -47.19 -13.49 -10.49
N GLY A 312 -47.25 -14.73 -11.02
CA GLY A 312 -46.37 -15.84 -10.61
C GLY A 312 -44.93 -15.50 -10.87
N ALA A 313 -44.60 -15.06 -12.08
CA ALA A 313 -43.25 -14.65 -12.47
C ALA A 313 -42.71 -13.50 -11.59
N GLN A 314 -43.52 -12.47 -11.31
CA GLN A 314 -43.12 -11.41 -10.37
C GLN A 314 -42.90 -11.92 -8.95
N ARG A 315 -43.70 -12.88 -8.46
CA ARG A 315 -43.50 -13.48 -7.12
C ARG A 315 -42.20 -14.28 -7.05
N VAL A 316 -41.90 -15.07 -8.09
CA VAL A 316 -40.61 -15.78 -8.19
C VAL A 316 -39.44 -14.79 -8.20
N TYR A 317 -39.55 -13.69 -8.96
CA TYR A 317 -38.58 -12.64 -8.95
C TYR A 317 -38.40 -12.03 -7.56
N ARG A 318 -39.50 -11.62 -6.88
CA ARG A 318 -39.45 -11.06 -5.52
C ARG A 318 -38.84 -12.04 -4.53
N TYR A 319 -39.11 -13.34 -4.67
CA TYR A 319 -38.54 -14.37 -3.81
C TYR A 319 -37.03 -14.49 -3.99
N ASN A 320 -36.50 -14.50 -5.20
CA ASN A 320 -35.08 -14.57 -5.51
C ASN A 320 -34.32 -13.28 -5.19
N HIS A 321 -35.01 -12.13 -5.12
CA HIS A 321 -34.44 -10.83 -4.82
C HIS A 321 -34.83 -10.36 -3.41
N ARG A 322 -34.89 -11.29 -2.46
CA ARG A 322 -35.13 -10.96 -1.06
C ARG A 322 -33.90 -10.31 -0.46
N ARG A 323 -34.12 -9.27 0.36
CA ARG A 323 -33.07 -8.71 1.19
C ARG A 323 -32.69 -9.68 2.30
N GLN A 324 -31.40 -9.85 2.56
CA GLN A 324 -30.92 -10.66 3.67
C GLN A 324 -31.16 -10.04 5.06
N GLY A 325 -31.65 -8.86 5.15
CA GLY A 325 -31.76 -8.07 6.36
C GLY A 325 -30.63 -7.04 6.46
N ASP A 326 -30.73 -6.18 7.48
CA ASP A 326 -29.73 -5.16 7.73
C ASP A 326 -28.54 -5.75 8.47
N ILE A 327 -27.35 -5.26 8.16
CA ILE A 327 -26.16 -5.54 8.95
C ILE A 327 -26.32 -4.82 10.28
N LYS A 328 -26.51 -5.58 11.36
CA LYS A 328 -26.77 -5.03 12.72
C LYS A 328 -25.52 -5.07 13.61
N LYS A 329 -24.34 -5.12 13.00
CA LYS A 329 -23.06 -5.11 13.70
C LYS A 329 -22.45 -3.72 13.61
N PRO A 330 -21.71 -3.25 14.63
CA PRO A 330 -21.06 -1.96 14.64
C PRO A 330 -19.76 -1.96 13.83
N ASP A 331 -19.30 -0.79 13.43
CA ASP A 331 -17.88 -0.58 13.13
C ASP A 331 -17.13 -0.30 14.42
N TYR A 332 -15.89 -0.77 14.53
CA TYR A 332 -15.03 -0.40 15.64
C TYR A 332 -13.56 -0.42 15.27
N VAL A 333 -12.77 0.36 16.00
CA VAL A 333 -11.32 0.31 16.00
C VAL A 333 -10.85 0.27 17.43
N GLY A 334 -10.18 -0.80 17.81
CA GLY A 334 -9.47 -0.93 19.09
C GLY A 334 -7.97 -0.81 18.83
N ASP A 335 -7.28 0.03 19.59
CA ASP A 335 -5.83 0.18 19.54
C ASP A 335 -5.29 0.14 20.96
N PHE A 336 -4.42 -0.81 21.25
CA PHE A 336 -3.79 -1.02 22.54
C PHE A 336 -2.28 -1.04 22.38
N SER A 337 -1.58 -0.36 23.29
CA SER A 337 -0.14 -0.51 23.43
C SER A 337 0.27 -0.53 24.90
N PHE A 338 1.32 -1.31 25.18
CA PHE A 338 1.95 -1.38 26.48
C PHE A 338 3.46 -1.57 26.31
N SER A 339 4.25 -0.77 27.00
CA SER A 339 5.70 -0.79 26.84
C SER A 339 6.41 -0.46 28.16
N GLY A 340 7.69 -0.88 28.27
CA GLY A 340 8.49 -0.61 29.44
C GLY A 340 9.68 -1.57 29.59
N PRO A 341 10.38 -1.51 30.73
CA PRO A 341 11.49 -2.42 31.01
C PRO A 341 11.01 -3.85 31.27
N VAL A 342 11.79 -4.83 30.82
CA VAL A 342 11.52 -6.22 31.17
C VAL A 342 11.91 -6.44 32.64
N PRO A 343 10.96 -6.84 33.51
CA PRO A 343 11.23 -6.96 34.93
C PRO A 343 12.26 -8.06 35.21
N VAL A 344 13.03 -7.89 36.32
CA VAL A 344 13.98 -8.86 36.89
C VAL A 344 15.22 -9.11 36.03
N ILE A 345 15.05 -9.46 34.77
CA ILE A 345 16.18 -9.83 33.89
C ILE A 345 16.64 -8.69 32.95
N GLY A 346 15.81 -7.66 32.77
CA GLY A 346 16.05 -6.60 31.79
C GLY A 346 17.40 -5.92 31.91
N LYS A 347 17.76 -5.47 33.14
CA LYS A 347 19.08 -4.86 33.39
C LYS A 347 20.25 -5.78 33.09
N LYS A 348 20.13 -7.09 33.28
CA LYS A 348 21.21 -8.07 32.99
C LYS A 348 21.36 -8.37 31.51
N LEU A 349 20.31 -8.05 30.73
CA LEU A 349 20.25 -8.27 29.29
C LEU A 349 20.30 -6.93 28.53
N GLY A 350 21.17 -6.01 28.94
CA GLY A 350 21.39 -4.73 28.26
C GLY A 350 20.16 -3.83 28.29
N ASP A 351 19.61 -3.58 29.48
CA ASP A 351 18.40 -2.76 29.67
C ASP A 351 17.28 -3.18 28.71
N LEU A 352 17.04 -4.49 28.66
CA LEU A 352 16.02 -5.09 27.78
C LEU A 352 14.66 -4.48 28.08
N ARG A 353 14.03 -3.94 27.05
CA ARG A 353 12.73 -3.29 27.09
C ARG A 353 11.83 -3.83 25.99
N PHE A 354 10.53 -3.71 26.19
CA PHE A 354 9.54 -4.20 25.26
C PHE A 354 8.54 -3.12 24.86
N ASN A 355 7.99 -3.27 23.67
CA ASN A 355 6.80 -2.59 23.22
C ASN A 355 5.86 -3.64 22.62
N LEU A 356 4.69 -3.82 23.24
CA LEU A 356 3.62 -4.70 22.77
C LEU A 356 2.49 -3.82 22.26
N SER A 357 1.98 -4.12 21.08
CA SER A 357 0.78 -3.46 20.53
C SER A 357 -0.18 -4.46 19.92
N TYR A 358 -1.45 -4.12 19.99
CA TYR A 358 -2.53 -4.87 19.34
C TYR A 358 -3.53 -3.90 18.75
N ARG A 359 -3.88 -4.08 17.49
CA ARG A 359 -4.92 -3.32 16.82
C ARG A 359 -5.95 -4.28 16.26
N ASP A 360 -7.22 -3.93 16.42
CA ASP A 360 -8.37 -4.67 15.90
C ASP A 360 -9.34 -3.70 15.23
N LEU A 361 -9.59 -3.93 13.94
CA LEU A 361 -10.46 -3.11 13.11
C LEU A 361 -11.58 -3.97 12.53
N GLN A 362 -12.81 -3.49 12.63
CA GLN A 362 -13.96 -4.02 11.90
C GLN A 362 -14.69 -2.88 11.19
N GLU A 363 -14.78 -2.98 9.87
CA GLU A 363 -15.56 -2.10 9.03
C GLU A 363 -16.66 -2.91 8.31
N MET A 364 -17.92 -2.65 8.66
CA MET A 364 -19.06 -3.31 8.05
C MET A 364 -19.26 -2.84 6.62
N PHE A 365 -19.65 -3.75 5.74
CA PHE A 365 -20.04 -3.40 4.38
C PHE A 365 -21.43 -2.73 4.35
N TYR A 366 -21.74 -2.01 3.28
CA TYR A 366 -23.07 -1.43 3.10
C TYR A 366 -24.10 -2.43 2.53
N ILE A 367 -23.61 -3.55 1.97
CA ILE A 367 -24.41 -4.72 1.55
C ILE A 367 -23.76 -5.99 2.12
N PRO A 368 -24.54 -7.00 2.51
CA PRO A 368 -24.02 -8.28 2.91
C PRO A 368 -23.42 -9.03 1.71
N LEU A 369 -22.23 -9.61 1.91
CA LEU A 369 -21.60 -10.55 1.00
C LEU A 369 -21.39 -11.90 1.72
N SER A 370 -20.47 -12.73 1.25
CA SER A 370 -20.10 -13.97 1.96
C SER A 370 -19.53 -13.70 3.36
N ARG A 371 -19.06 -12.49 3.60
CA ARG A 371 -18.81 -11.87 4.90
C ARG A 371 -19.46 -10.50 4.94
N ASP A 372 -19.87 -10.07 6.14
CA ASP A 372 -20.55 -8.78 6.35
C ASP A 372 -19.59 -7.60 6.47
N ALA A 373 -18.30 -7.88 6.67
CA ALA A 373 -17.30 -6.89 7.02
C ALA A 373 -15.92 -7.19 6.44
N TYR A 374 -15.11 -6.15 6.37
CA TYR A 374 -13.66 -6.24 6.46
C TYR A 374 -13.27 -6.23 7.93
N SER A 375 -12.47 -7.20 8.34
CA SER A 375 -11.92 -7.31 9.68
C SER A 375 -10.42 -7.53 9.58
N GLU A 376 -9.64 -6.76 10.32
CA GLU A 376 -8.18 -6.87 10.37
C GLU A 376 -7.71 -6.73 11.81
N ASN A 377 -6.98 -7.74 12.29
CA ASN A 377 -6.29 -7.65 13.57
C ASN A 377 -4.79 -7.84 13.37
N ILE A 378 -4.00 -7.17 14.22
CA ILE A 378 -2.56 -7.25 14.18
C ILE A 378 -1.97 -7.10 15.57
N GLY A 379 -1.16 -8.07 15.97
CA GLY A 379 -0.37 -8.04 17.19
C GLY A 379 1.11 -7.87 16.84
N ARG A 380 1.82 -7.03 17.60
CA ARG A 380 3.24 -6.78 17.42
C ARG A 380 3.96 -6.76 18.76
N LEU A 381 5.12 -7.41 18.83
CA LEU A 381 6.05 -7.34 19.94
C LEU A 381 7.41 -6.89 19.43
N LYS A 382 7.92 -5.81 20.01
CA LYS A 382 9.28 -5.30 19.77
C LYS A 382 10.07 -5.42 21.06
N LEU A 383 11.22 -6.07 21.01
CA LEU A 383 12.18 -6.19 22.12
C LEU A 383 13.44 -5.44 21.74
N THR A 384 13.90 -4.57 22.60
CA THR A 384 15.13 -3.78 22.39
C THR A 384 16.07 -3.96 23.55
N SER A 385 17.34 -4.24 23.25
CA SER A 385 18.41 -4.44 24.22
C SER A 385 19.65 -3.66 23.78
N ASP A 386 20.24 -2.91 24.69
CA ASP A 386 21.54 -2.28 24.54
C ASP A 386 22.61 -3.28 25.04
N ILE A 387 23.08 -4.16 24.13
CA ILE A 387 24.01 -5.28 24.45
C ILE A 387 25.35 -4.73 25.04
N SER A 388 25.77 -3.58 24.51
CA SER A 388 26.90 -2.80 25.00
C SER A 388 26.63 -1.31 24.73
N ASP A 389 27.51 -0.43 25.19
CA ASP A 389 27.43 1.02 24.96
C ASP A 389 27.37 1.36 23.44
N ASP A 390 27.96 0.50 22.60
CA ASP A 390 28.06 0.70 21.16
C ASP A 390 27.13 -0.22 20.36
N THR A 391 26.39 -1.14 21.01
CA THR A 391 25.63 -2.18 20.28
C THR A 391 24.21 -2.31 20.78
N LYS A 392 23.25 -2.07 19.89
CA LYS A 392 21.81 -2.24 20.13
C LYS A 392 21.27 -3.38 19.28
N LEU A 393 20.49 -4.28 19.89
CA LEU A 393 19.75 -5.32 19.21
C LEU A 393 18.24 -5.07 19.35
N THR A 394 17.51 -5.10 18.25
CA THR A 394 16.06 -5.04 18.21
C THR A 394 15.50 -6.31 17.57
N LEU A 395 14.58 -6.98 18.25
CA LEU A 395 13.83 -8.10 17.72
C LEU A 395 12.38 -7.69 17.56
N THR A 396 11.78 -8.00 16.42
CA THR A 396 10.38 -7.68 16.13
C THR A 396 9.65 -8.94 15.69
N GLY A 397 8.53 -9.25 16.32
CA GLY A 397 7.58 -10.27 15.89
C GLY A 397 6.24 -9.61 15.61
N MET A 398 5.59 -9.99 14.52
CA MET A 398 4.27 -9.50 14.16
C MET A 398 3.42 -10.66 13.62
N TYR A 399 2.18 -10.71 14.04
CA TYR A 399 1.17 -11.60 13.50
C TYR A 399 -0.12 -10.83 13.25
N GLY A 400 -0.72 -11.05 12.08
CA GLY A 400 -1.98 -10.40 11.72
C GLY A 400 -2.87 -11.29 10.87
N GLU A 401 -4.17 -11.03 10.94
CA GLU A 401 -5.20 -11.73 10.19
C GLU A 401 -6.13 -10.73 9.51
N ILE A 402 -6.49 -11.02 8.28
CA ILE A 402 -7.53 -10.31 7.55
C ILE A 402 -8.63 -11.30 7.21
N HIS A 403 -9.87 -10.92 7.49
CA HIS A 403 -11.05 -11.66 7.11
C HIS A 403 -11.98 -10.76 6.30
N SER A 404 -12.25 -11.16 5.06
CA SER A 404 -13.09 -10.39 4.15
C SER A 404 -13.66 -11.29 3.05
N THR A 405 -14.08 -10.69 1.95
CA THR A 405 -14.56 -11.35 0.74
C THR A 405 -13.56 -11.14 -0.38
N SER A 406 -13.28 -12.18 -1.17
CA SER A 406 -12.42 -12.11 -2.35
C SER A 406 -13.00 -11.15 -3.40
N THR A 407 -12.14 -10.38 -4.06
CA THR A 407 -12.53 -9.55 -5.21
C THR A 407 -12.57 -10.32 -6.53
N TYR A 408 -12.26 -11.61 -6.50
CA TYR A 408 -12.20 -12.48 -7.66
C TYR A 408 -13.51 -12.45 -8.46
N ASN A 409 -13.38 -12.41 -9.77
CA ASN A 409 -14.47 -12.63 -10.71
C ASN A 409 -14.25 -13.97 -11.46
N TRP A 410 -15.31 -14.48 -12.10
CA TRP A 410 -15.29 -15.78 -12.76
C TRP A 410 -14.32 -15.90 -13.96
N THR A 411 -13.66 -14.83 -14.38
CA THR A 411 -12.74 -14.81 -15.54
C THR A 411 -11.29 -15.10 -15.18
N THR A 412 -10.91 -14.95 -13.91
CA THR A 412 -9.52 -15.12 -13.44
C THR A 412 -9.48 -15.98 -12.18
N THR A 413 -8.32 -16.51 -11.82
CA THR A 413 -8.11 -17.15 -10.52
C THR A 413 -7.88 -16.09 -9.43
N PRO A 414 -8.20 -16.37 -8.15
CA PRO A 414 -7.92 -15.45 -7.05
C PRO A 414 -6.45 -15.01 -7.01
N THR A 415 -6.20 -13.75 -6.69
CA THR A 415 -4.87 -13.15 -6.62
C THR A 415 -4.43 -12.82 -5.19
N GLY A 416 -5.27 -13.10 -4.19
CA GLY A 416 -5.08 -12.69 -2.80
C GLY A 416 -5.73 -11.34 -2.48
N ASP A 417 -6.31 -10.64 -3.47
CA ASP A 417 -7.03 -9.40 -3.23
C ASP A 417 -8.36 -9.66 -2.51
N VAL A 418 -8.68 -8.79 -1.55
CA VAL A 418 -9.92 -8.82 -0.78
C VAL A 418 -10.61 -7.46 -0.77
N VAL A 419 -11.91 -7.46 -0.51
CA VAL A 419 -12.68 -6.23 -0.31
C VAL A 419 -12.20 -5.56 0.98
N ARG A 420 -11.56 -4.39 0.86
CA ARG A 420 -11.00 -3.65 2.00
C ARG A 420 -11.81 -2.42 2.40
N SER A 421 -12.66 -1.93 1.51
CA SER A 421 -13.38 -0.69 1.74
C SER A 421 -14.72 -0.65 1.01
N SER A 422 -15.59 0.25 1.42
CA SER A 422 -16.85 0.53 0.72
C SER A 422 -16.64 0.96 -0.73
N TYR A 423 -15.51 1.59 -1.06
CA TYR A 423 -15.16 1.94 -2.44
C TYR A 423 -14.92 0.68 -3.31
N THR A 424 -14.13 -0.27 -2.82
CA THR A 424 -13.91 -1.55 -3.51
C THR A 424 -15.22 -2.30 -3.68
N LEU A 425 -16.04 -2.35 -2.63
CA LEU A 425 -17.34 -2.98 -2.65
C LEU A 425 -18.27 -2.33 -3.68
N ALA A 426 -18.30 -1.01 -3.81
CA ALA A 426 -19.09 -0.29 -4.79
C ALA A 426 -18.74 -0.66 -6.24
N SER A 427 -17.48 -1.00 -6.50
CA SER A 427 -17.05 -1.48 -7.82
C SER A 427 -17.59 -2.87 -8.15
N LEU A 428 -17.78 -3.73 -7.14
CA LEU A 428 -18.31 -5.09 -7.29
C LEU A 428 -19.84 -5.12 -7.29
N ALA A 429 -20.51 -4.25 -6.54
CA ALA A 429 -21.96 -4.21 -6.35
C ALA A 429 -22.72 -3.55 -7.51
N LYS A 430 -22.28 -3.77 -8.74
CA LYS A 430 -22.89 -3.16 -9.94
C LYS A 430 -24.01 -4.00 -10.55
N THR A 431 -24.13 -5.25 -10.14
CA THR A 431 -25.09 -6.20 -10.68
C THR A 431 -26.06 -6.70 -9.61
N LYS A 432 -27.21 -7.21 -10.02
CA LYS A 432 -28.20 -7.79 -9.11
C LYS A 432 -27.64 -9.02 -8.39
N GLU A 433 -26.81 -9.81 -9.05
CA GLU A 433 -26.15 -10.96 -8.45
C GLU A 433 -25.33 -10.56 -7.22
N SER A 434 -24.55 -9.50 -7.32
CA SER A 434 -23.77 -9.00 -6.19
C SER A 434 -24.63 -8.47 -5.04
N LEU A 435 -25.80 -7.91 -5.35
CA LEU A 435 -26.71 -7.36 -4.34
C LEU A 435 -27.53 -8.44 -3.61
N TYR A 436 -27.99 -9.45 -4.34
CA TYR A 436 -28.97 -10.40 -3.82
C TYR A 436 -28.39 -11.80 -3.56
N VAL A 437 -27.19 -12.11 -4.09
CA VAL A 437 -26.50 -13.37 -3.90
C VAL A 437 -25.27 -13.17 -3.00
N PRO A 438 -25.38 -13.38 -1.68
CA PRO A 438 -24.29 -13.09 -0.75
C PRO A 438 -23.02 -13.88 -1.04
N TYR A 439 -23.17 -15.13 -1.46
CA TYR A 439 -22.09 -16.02 -1.82
C TYR A 439 -21.65 -15.91 -3.30
N TYR A 440 -21.98 -14.80 -3.97
CA TYR A 440 -21.48 -14.56 -5.33
C TYR A 440 -19.94 -14.52 -5.37
N TYR A 441 -19.33 -13.92 -4.37
CA TYR A 441 -17.87 -13.93 -4.14
C TYR A 441 -17.51 -14.83 -2.98
N SER A 442 -16.37 -15.51 -3.07
CA SER A 442 -15.90 -16.43 -2.05
C SER A 442 -15.39 -15.69 -0.79
N PRO A 443 -15.62 -16.22 0.42
CA PRO A 443 -14.99 -15.69 1.61
C PRO A 443 -13.48 -15.92 1.55
N ALA A 444 -12.70 -14.96 2.05
CA ALA A 444 -11.25 -14.98 2.01
C ALA A 444 -10.64 -14.58 3.36
N SER A 445 -9.53 -15.20 3.69
CA SER A 445 -8.70 -14.86 4.84
C SER A 445 -7.23 -14.78 4.42
N ILE A 446 -6.48 -13.87 5.04
CA ILE A 446 -5.04 -13.72 4.83
C ILE A 446 -4.38 -13.71 6.21
N TYR A 447 -3.39 -14.58 6.41
CA TYR A 447 -2.61 -14.66 7.64
C TYR A 447 -1.19 -14.21 7.35
N ARG A 448 -0.68 -13.29 8.17
CA ARG A 448 0.63 -12.67 8.01
C ARG A 448 1.50 -12.88 9.22
N THR A 449 2.73 -13.32 9.01
CA THR A 449 3.74 -13.46 10.08
C THR A 449 5.00 -12.76 9.63
N ILE A 450 5.49 -11.81 10.42
CA ILE A 450 6.77 -11.15 10.18
C ILE A 450 7.64 -11.33 11.41
N VAL A 451 8.87 -11.74 11.17
CA VAL A 451 9.92 -11.79 12.20
C VAL A 451 11.12 -11.03 11.68
N GLY A 452 11.62 -10.10 12.48
CA GLY A 452 12.77 -9.29 12.14
C GLY A 452 13.78 -9.21 13.28
N ALA A 453 15.06 -9.14 12.93
CA ALA A 453 16.15 -8.86 13.85
C ALA A 453 17.00 -7.73 13.27
N LYS A 454 17.26 -6.69 14.06
CA LYS A 454 18.07 -5.55 13.68
C LYS A 454 19.18 -5.35 14.71
N LEU A 455 20.43 -5.39 14.24
CA LEU A 455 21.62 -5.08 15.02
C LEU A 455 22.15 -3.72 14.54
N ASN A 456 22.35 -2.80 15.47
CA ASN A 456 23.00 -1.53 15.23
C ASN A 456 24.29 -1.47 16.06
N HIS A 457 25.42 -1.15 15.44
CA HIS A 457 26.72 -1.08 16.12
C HIS A 457 27.46 0.18 15.70
N ILE A 458 27.85 0.98 16.70
CA ILE A 458 28.65 2.20 16.57
C ILE A 458 30.12 1.79 16.61
N ILE A 459 30.86 2.07 15.53
CA ILE A 459 32.30 1.76 15.43
C ILE A 459 33.10 2.86 16.13
N ASN A 460 32.70 4.12 15.89
CA ASN A 460 33.29 5.32 16.49
C ASN A 460 32.31 6.50 16.33
N SER A 461 32.71 7.71 16.74
CA SER A 461 31.88 8.93 16.64
C SER A 461 31.38 9.21 15.22
N ASP A 462 32.13 8.81 14.21
CA ASP A 462 31.89 9.18 12.82
C ASP A 462 31.32 8.04 11.98
N SER A 463 31.24 6.82 12.52
CA SER A 463 30.78 5.67 11.75
C SER A 463 30.04 4.62 12.56
N TYR A 464 29.04 4.02 11.92
CA TYR A 464 28.26 2.91 12.45
C TYR A 464 27.81 1.97 11.33
N TYR A 465 27.40 0.76 11.67
CA TYR A 465 26.72 -0.15 10.77
C TYR A 465 25.47 -0.75 11.42
N GLU A 466 24.58 -1.19 10.57
CA GLU A 466 23.35 -1.89 10.96
C GLU A 466 23.24 -3.20 10.14
N VAL A 467 22.66 -4.25 10.72
CA VAL A 467 22.30 -5.52 10.04
C VAL A 467 20.83 -5.76 10.28
N THR A 468 20.05 -5.98 9.23
CA THR A 468 18.65 -6.37 9.34
C THR A 468 18.42 -7.72 8.68
N LEU A 469 17.82 -8.64 9.41
CA LEU A 469 17.36 -9.93 8.92
C LEU A 469 15.83 -9.96 9.08
N GLN A 470 15.12 -10.41 8.07
CA GLN A 470 13.65 -10.46 8.08
C GLN A 470 13.15 -11.74 7.42
N MET A 471 12.09 -12.29 7.98
CA MET A 471 11.22 -13.27 7.35
C MET A 471 9.80 -12.70 7.32
N ASN A 472 9.15 -12.74 6.15
CA ASN A 472 7.76 -12.39 5.95
C ASN A 472 7.03 -13.58 5.31
N LYS A 473 5.99 -14.09 5.97
CA LYS A 473 5.19 -15.22 5.48
C LYS A 473 3.72 -14.84 5.41
N ASN A 474 3.14 -14.97 4.21
CA ASN A 474 1.74 -14.74 3.93
C ASN A 474 1.06 -16.05 3.52
N ILE A 475 -0.06 -16.38 4.16
CA ILE A 475 -0.91 -17.51 3.82
C ILE A 475 -2.25 -16.98 3.36
N TYR A 476 -2.64 -17.34 2.15
CA TYR A 476 -3.93 -16.97 1.56
C TYR A 476 -4.89 -18.14 1.67
N ASN A 477 -6.11 -17.85 2.07
CA ASN A 477 -7.16 -18.85 2.17
C ASN A 477 -8.47 -18.27 1.62
N THR A 478 -8.78 -18.55 0.34
CA THR A 478 -10.08 -18.29 -0.25
C THR A 478 -10.80 -19.64 -0.38
N PHE A 479 -11.97 -19.77 0.24
CA PHE A 479 -12.62 -21.05 0.44
C PHE A 479 -14.09 -21.01 0.06
N GLN A 480 -14.73 -22.17 0.11
CA GLN A 480 -16.15 -22.31 -0.17
C GLN A 480 -16.98 -21.67 0.95
N GLY A 481 -18.03 -20.92 0.60
CA GLY A 481 -19.04 -20.46 1.55
C GLY A 481 -20.00 -21.57 1.95
N ASP A 482 -20.99 -21.22 2.76
CA ASP A 482 -22.02 -22.16 3.20
C ASP A 482 -22.81 -22.71 2.04
N LEU A 483 -23.02 -24.01 2.02
CA LEU A 483 -23.83 -24.68 1.01
C LEU A 483 -25.31 -24.32 1.19
N ARG A 484 -25.98 -24.11 0.07
CA ARG A 484 -27.42 -23.93 0.05
C ARG A 484 -28.14 -25.23 0.38
N ASP A 485 -29.07 -25.19 1.32
CA ASP A 485 -29.93 -26.33 1.66
C ASP A 485 -31.12 -26.41 0.71
N THR A 486 -30.99 -27.26 -0.31
CA THR A 486 -32.05 -27.46 -1.33
C THR A 486 -33.23 -28.29 -0.83
N SER A 487 -33.14 -28.89 0.38
CA SER A 487 -34.23 -29.62 0.99
C SER A 487 -35.27 -28.74 1.68
N LYS A 488 -34.86 -27.49 2.02
CA LYS A 488 -35.75 -26.48 2.59
C LYS A 488 -36.54 -25.78 1.50
N THR A 489 -37.77 -26.28 1.26
CA THR A 489 -38.66 -25.68 0.27
C THR A 489 -39.68 -24.75 0.91
N VAL A 490 -39.95 -23.62 0.21
CA VAL A 490 -40.97 -22.63 0.57
C VAL A 490 -41.95 -22.52 -0.56
N GLU A 491 -43.23 -22.57 -0.23
CA GLU A 491 -44.32 -22.32 -1.21
C GLU A 491 -44.39 -20.81 -1.52
N VAL A 492 -43.90 -20.39 -2.68
CA VAL A 492 -43.88 -18.99 -3.13
C VAL A 492 -45.26 -18.47 -3.51
N PHE A 493 -46.05 -19.34 -4.12
CA PHE A 493 -47.48 -19.20 -4.35
C PHE A 493 -48.09 -20.61 -4.47
N PRO A 494 -49.43 -20.75 -4.42
CA PRO A 494 -50.09 -22.06 -4.36
C PRO A 494 -49.59 -23.00 -5.46
N GLY A 495 -49.03 -24.14 -5.01
CA GLY A 495 -48.50 -25.18 -5.87
C GLY A 495 -47.09 -24.96 -6.42
N TYR A 496 -46.45 -23.84 -6.16
CA TYR A 496 -45.08 -23.53 -6.64
C TYR A 496 -44.07 -23.45 -5.48
N PHE A 497 -43.12 -24.38 -5.43
CA PHE A 497 -42.16 -24.53 -4.35
C PHE A 497 -40.78 -24.16 -4.84
N MET A 498 -40.04 -23.42 -4.02
CA MET A 498 -38.64 -23.05 -4.26
C MET A 498 -37.82 -23.37 -3.01
N ASP A 499 -36.55 -23.66 -3.18
CA ASP A 499 -35.61 -23.80 -2.08
C ASP A 499 -35.24 -22.43 -1.44
N GLU A 500 -34.20 -22.38 -0.62
CA GLU A 500 -33.79 -21.15 0.09
C GLU A 500 -33.07 -20.11 -0.80
N THR A 501 -33.04 -20.30 -2.16
CA THR A 501 -32.40 -19.30 -3.04
C THR A 501 -32.84 -17.88 -2.67
N PRO A 502 -31.96 -16.86 -2.82
CA PRO A 502 -30.60 -16.88 -3.35
C PRO A 502 -29.50 -17.14 -2.31
N TYR A 503 -29.87 -17.62 -1.13
CA TYR A 503 -28.95 -17.81 0.00
C TYR A 503 -28.15 -19.10 -0.13
N GLY A 504 -26.92 -19.08 0.40
CA GLY A 504 -26.00 -20.19 0.31
C GLY A 504 -25.34 -20.39 -1.05
N TYR A 505 -24.27 -21.17 -1.07
CA TYR A 505 -23.58 -21.55 -2.30
C TYR A 505 -24.26 -22.74 -2.96
N TRP A 506 -24.47 -22.63 -4.28
CA TRP A 506 -24.97 -23.72 -5.12
C TRP A 506 -24.04 -23.89 -6.32
N GLY A 507 -23.32 -25.02 -6.40
CA GLY A 507 -22.31 -25.30 -7.42
C GLY A 507 -22.85 -25.60 -8.82
N TYR A 508 -24.16 -25.72 -8.99
CA TYR A 508 -24.83 -25.96 -10.28
C TYR A 508 -25.41 -24.65 -10.82
N GLY A 509 -25.62 -24.59 -12.13
CA GLY A 509 -26.10 -23.39 -12.79
C GLY A 509 -27.40 -22.84 -12.20
N THR A 510 -27.67 -21.59 -12.45
CA THR A 510 -28.90 -20.90 -12.05
C THR A 510 -30.00 -21.16 -13.06
N GLY A 511 -31.23 -21.27 -12.58
CA GLY A 511 -32.39 -21.09 -13.44
C GLY A 511 -32.43 -19.64 -13.94
N SER A 512 -33.17 -19.41 -15.02
CA SER A 512 -33.56 -18.06 -15.45
C SER A 512 -35.07 -18.04 -15.67
N ILE A 513 -35.70 -16.96 -15.24
CA ILE A 513 -37.06 -16.62 -15.73
C ILE A 513 -36.84 -15.76 -16.95
N GLY A 514 -37.79 -15.76 -17.91
CA GLY A 514 -37.68 -15.02 -19.17
C GLY A 514 -36.86 -13.72 -19.07
N ASP A 515 -36.32 -13.28 -20.18
CA ASP A 515 -35.43 -12.13 -20.28
C ASP A 515 -34.10 -12.31 -19.53
N ASN A 516 -33.64 -13.55 -19.40
CA ASN A 516 -32.44 -13.92 -18.71
C ASN A 516 -32.30 -13.39 -17.24
N ILE A 517 -33.44 -13.18 -16.57
CA ILE A 517 -33.47 -12.83 -15.15
C ILE A 517 -32.97 -14.04 -14.37
N ARG A 518 -31.77 -13.99 -13.91
CA ARG A 518 -31.14 -15.11 -13.18
C ARG A 518 -31.79 -15.31 -11.83
N THR A 519 -32.00 -16.56 -11.47
CA THR A 519 -32.54 -16.97 -10.18
C THR A 519 -31.51 -17.80 -9.43
N GLY A 520 -31.29 -17.45 -8.19
CA GLY A 520 -30.38 -18.19 -7.30
C GLY A 520 -28.90 -17.79 -7.36
N GLY A 521 -28.15 -18.23 -6.37
CA GLY A 521 -26.73 -17.99 -6.20
C GLY A 521 -25.91 -19.18 -6.71
N TRP A 522 -24.98 -18.95 -7.61
CA TRP A 522 -24.21 -19.99 -8.29
C TRP A 522 -22.72 -19.71 -8.42
N MET A 523 -22.27 -18.55 -8.00
CA MET A 523 -20.83 -18.22 -8.00
C MET A 523 -20.14 -18.85 -6.78
N ASN A 524 -19.20 -18.22 -6.18
CA ASN A 524 -18.35 -18.80 -5.14
C ASN A 524 -17.30 -19.79 -5.70
N LEU A 525 -16.74 -19.46 -6.86
CA LEU A 525 -15.84 -20.37 -7.57
C LEU A 525 -14.40 -20.28 -7.08
N GLY A 526 -13.97 -19.10 -6.62
CA GLY A 526 -12.58 -18.83 -6.28
C GLY A 526 -12.08 -19.69 -5.11
N ARG A 527 -10.89 -20.24 -5.27
CA ARG A 527 -10.13 -20.98 -4.25
C ARG A 527 -8.69 -20.52 -4.29
N ASP A 528 -8.10 -20.29 -3.14
CA ASP A 528 -6.70 -19.89 -3.01
C ASP A 528 -6.11 -20.49 -1.74
N ASN A 529 -5.10 -21.33 -1.88
CA ASN A 529 -4.35 -21.94 -0.79
C ASN A 529 -2.85 -21.63 -0.94
N SER A 530 -2.54 -20.43 -1.45
CA SER A 530 -1.17 -20.02 -1.72
C SER A 530 -0.42 -19.65 -0.44
N VAL A 531 0.88 -19.88 -0.47
CA VAL A 531 1.81 -19.46 0.58
C VAL A 531 2.96 -18.70 -0.07
N VAL A 532 3.27 -17.51 0.43
CA VAL A 532 4.42 -16.73 0.00
C VAL A 532 5.33 -16.48 1.20
N THR A 533 6.59 -16.89 1.09
CA THR A 533 7.58 -16.67 2.14
C THR A 533 8.77 -15.89 1.56
N THR A 534 9.10 -14.78 2.19
CA THR A 534 10.21 -13.91 1.80
C THR A 534 11.24 -13.87 2.92
N TYR A 535 12.49 -14.09 2.58
CA TYR A 535 13.62 -13.88 3.46
C TYR A 535 14.43 -12.71 2.92
N SER A 536 14.74 -11.74 3.76
CA SER A 536 15.62 -10.64 3.40
C SER A 536 16.76 -10.49 4.39
N ALA A 537 17.92 -10.19 3.85
CA ALA A 537 19.11 -9.84 4.60
C ALA A 537 19.64 -8.53 4.06
N ARG A 538 19.91 -7.60 4.95
CA ARG A 538 20.37 -6.28 4.61
C ARG A 538 21.45 -5.86 5.60
N TYR A 539 22.51 -5.26 5.08
CA TYR A 539 23.63 -4.74 5.87
C TYR A 539 23.98 -3.33 5.39
N ASP A 540 24.23 -2.40 6.30
CA ASP A 540 24.30 -0.95 6.06
C ASP A 540 25.48 -0.29 6.82
N TYR A 541 26.27 0.59 6.15
CA TYR A 541 27.38 1.35 6.73
C TYR A 541 27.26 2.85 6.46
N THR A 542 27.39 3.65 7.48
CA THR A 542 27.36 5.12 7.41
C THR A 542 28.68 5.65 7.99
N ASN A 543 29.28 6.61 7.29
CA ASN A 543 30.49 7.27 7.72
C ASN A 543 30.45 8.76 7.40
N GLN A 544 30.59 9.61 8.43
CA GLN A 544 30.85 11.03 8.31
C GLN A 544 32.33 11.24 8.01
N ILE A 545 32.73 11.29 6.73
CA ILE A 545 34.15 11.40 6.31
C ILE A 545 34.76 12.70 6.78
N ASN A 546 33.98 13.78 6.72
CA ASN A 546 34.38 15.12 7.19
C ASN A 546 33.10 15.92 7.49
N ARG A 547 33.22 17.15 7.93
CA ARG A 547 32.10 18.03 8.28
C ARG A 547 31.02 18.09 7.19
N SER A 548 31.40 18.04 5.90
CA SER A 548 30.52 18.28 4.78
C SER A 548 30.07 17.02 4.06
N ASN A 549 30.71 15.88 4.25
CA ASN A 549 30.41 14.66 3.48
C ASN A 549 30.09 13.50 4.39
N GLN A 550 28.92 12.90 4.17
CA GLN A 550 28.47 11.67 4.81
C GLN A 550 28.21 10.61 3.74
N ILE A 551 29.07 9.60 3.70
CA ILE A 551 28.91 8.47 2.80
C ILE A 551 28.06 7.38 3.45
N ARG A 552 27.12 6.85 2.64
CA ARG A 552 26.39 5.62 2.93
C ARG A 552 26.55 4.65 1.79
N THR A 553 26.67 3.38 2.14
CA THR A 553 26.80 2.32 1.13
C THR A 553 26.08 1.03 1.55
N GLY A 554 25.50 0.20 0.62
CA GLY A 554 24.58 -0.85 0.84
C GLY A 554 24.45 -2.07 0.01
N VAL A 555 24.11 -3.21 0.66
CA VAL A 555 23.70 -4.46 -0.01
C VAL A 555 22.44 -5.05 0.63
N GLU A 556 21.51 -5.44 -0.19
CA GLU A 556 20.27 -6.12 0.17
C GLU A 556 20.15 -7.40 -0.64
N LEU A 557 19.78 -8.50 0.01
CA LEU A 557 19.44 -9.78 -0.60
C LEU A 557 18.00 -10.12 -0.22
N VAL A 558 17.18 -10.45 -1.21
CA VAL A 558 15.80 -10.91 -1.00
C VAL A 558 15.61 -12.23 -1.73
N LEU A 559 15.14 -13.23 -1.01
CA LEU A 559 14.85 -14.57 -1.49
C LEU A 559 13.36 -14.83 -1.29
N ASN A 560 12.66 -15.19 -2.34
CA ASN A 560 11.23 -15.50 -2.29
C ASN A 560 10.98 -17.00 -2.52
N ASP A 561 10.01 -17.56 -1.79
CA ASP A 561 9.37 -18.85 -2.05
C ASP A 561 7.90 -18.56 -2.37
N TYR A 562 7.53 -18.68 -3.63
CA TYR A 562 6.16 -18.57 -4.12
C TYR A 562 5.56 -19.96 -4.32
N ASP A 563 4.79 -20.45 -3.36
CA ASP A 563 3.94 -21.65 -3.50
C ASP A 563 2.51 -21.19 -3.80
N ILE A 564 2.20 -20.99 -5.10
CA ILE A 564 0.92 -20.48 -5.57
C ILE A 564 0.00 -21.62 -5.96
N LYS A 565 -1.18 -21.68 -5.32
CA LYS A 565 -2.24 -22.66 -5.53
C LYS A 565 -3.59 -21.94 -5.61
N SER A 566 -3.86 -21.34 -6.77
CA SER A 566 -5.06 -20.55 -7.03
C SER A 566 -5.85 -21.18 -8.17
N PHE A 567 -7.12 -21.44 -7.94
CA PHE A 567 -7.98 -22.12 -8.92
C PHE A 567 -9.45 -21.70 -8.76
N THR A 568 -10.29 -22.14 -9.72
CA THR A 568 -11.74 -22.05 -9.64
C THR A 568 -12.32 -23.44 -9.61
N SER A 569 -13.40 -23.63 -8.90
CA SER A 569 -14.07 -24.92 -8.77
C SER A 569 -15.58 -24.76 -8.92
N ASN A 570 -16.12 -25.22 -10.05
CA ASN A 570 -17.55 -25.30 -10.28
C ASN A 570 -17.93 -26.72 -10.68
N PRO A 571 -18.57 -27.51 -9.80
CA PRO A 571 -18.94 -28.88 -10.07
C PRO A 571 -19.97 -29.05 -11.19
N GLY A 572 -20.88 -28.07 -11.35
CA GLY A 572 -21.95 -28.12 -12.36
C GLY A 572 -21.54 -27.52 -13.72
N MET A 573 -20.48 -26.72 -13.76
CA MET A 573 -19.99 -26.06 -14.96
C MET A 573 -18.45 -26.15 -15.01
N THR A 574 -17.92 -27.34 -15.16
CA THR A 574 -16.48 -27.62 -15.14
C THR A 574 -15.71 -26.84 -16.19
N THR A 575 -16.37 -26.39 -17.28
CA THR A 575 -15.80 -25.51 -18.31
C THR A 575 -15.35 -24.14 -17.75
N TRP A 576 -15.79 -23.80 -16.54
CA TRP A 576 -15.39 -22.57 -15.87
C TRP A 576 -14.23 -22.77 -14.91
N ASN A 577 -13.82 -24.00 -14.69
CA ASN A 577 -12.67 -24.27 -13.85
C ASN A 577 -11.39 -23.79 -14.52
N ARG A 578 -10.56 -23.12 -13.74
CA ARG A 578 -9.25 -22.60 -14.12
C ARG A 578 -8.27 -22.89 -13.01
N GLU A 579 -7.02 -23.02 -13.35
CA GLU A 579 -5.95 -23.22 -12.36
C GLU A 579 -4.75 -22.37 -12.70
N GLN A 580 -4.06 -21.96 -11.64
CA GLN A 580 -2.78 -21.29 -11.66
C GLN A 580 -1.98 -21.87 -10.48
N VAL A 581 -1.13 -22.85 -10.77
CA VAL A 581 -0.32 -23.55 -9.77
C VAL A 581 1.13 -23.52 -10.20
N TYR A 582 1.99 -23.00 -9.33
CA TYR A 582 3.44 -23.01 -9.55
C TYR A 582 4.19 -22.85 -8.22
N GLN A 583 5.41 -23.38 -8.16
CA GLN A 583 6.36 -23.09 -7.09
C GLN A 583 7.68 -22.63 -7.70
N VAL A 584 8.13 -21.43 -7.33
CA VAL A 584 9.36 -20.81 -7.83
C VAL A 584 10.11 -20.07 -6.72
N PHE A 585 11.43 -19.92 -6.87
CA PHE A 585 12.32 -19.34 -5.87
C PHE A 585 13.14 -18.17 -6.46
N PRO A 586 12.51 -17.09 -6.91
CA PRO A 586 13.25 -15.96 -7.44
C PRO A 586 14.00 -15.21 -6.35
N TYR A 587 15.07 -14.51 -6.76
CA TYR A 587 15.83 -13.69 -5.83
C TYR A 587 16.26 -12.37 -6.46
N ARG A 588 16.47 -11.37 -5.63
CA ARG A 588 17.03 -10.08 -6.03
C ARG A 588 18.15 -9.63 -5.11
N ILE A 589 19.11 -8.89 -5.69
CA ILE A 589 20.23 -8.29 -4.99
C ILE A 589 20.23 -6.81 -5.35
N GLY A 590 20.29 -5.94 -4.34
CA GLY A 590 20.48 -4.51 -4.49
C GLY A 590 21.78 -4.07 -3.85
N ALA A 591 22.54 -3.19 -4.52
CA ALA A 591 23.70 -2.55 -3.92
C ALA A 591 23.67 -1.05 -4.20
N TYR A 592 24.11 -0.21 -3.27
CA TYR A 592 24.11 1.23 -3.48
C TYR A 592 25.28 1.93 -2.80
N ILE A 593 25.58 3.12 -3.28
CA ILE A 593 26.45 4.11 -2.64
C ILE A 593 25.81 5.49 -2.78
N GLN A 594 25.88 6.29 -1.74
CA GLN A 594 25.42 7.68 -1.77
C GLN A 594 26.26 8.58 -0.89
N ASP A 595 26.36 9.85 -1.28
CA ASP A 595 27.01 10.91 -0.50
C ASP A 595 26.01 12.02 -0.21
N LYS A 596 25.85 12.38 1.06
CA LYS A 596 25.14 13.58 1.51
C LYS A 596 26.19 14.67 1.75
N MET A 597 26.20 15.66 0.87
CA MET A 597 27.07 16.82 0.94
C MET A 597 26.35 17.99 1.58
N GLU A 598 26.87 18.51 2.68
CA GLU A 598 26.27 19.61 3.46
C GLU A 598 27.24 20.80 3.51
N PHE A 599 26.99 21.80 2.64
CA PHE A 599 27.69 23.07 2.63
C PHE A 599 26.73 24.20 3.03
N GLU A 600 27.23 25.36 3.49
CA GLU A 600 26.37 26.46 3.98
C GLU A 600 25.29 26.95 3.00
N GLY A 601 25.62 27.01 1.70
CA GLY A 601 24.69 27.45 0.65
C GLY A 601 24.17 26.36 -0.26
N PHE A 602 24.51 25.09 0.01
CA PHE A 602 24.21 24.01 -0.94
C PHE A 602 24.23 22.67 -0.22
N ILE A 603 23.14 21.93 -0.34
CA ILE A 603 23.05 20.57 0.17
C ILE A 603 22.71 19.64 -1.01
N ALA A 604 23.47 18.57 -1.18
CA ALA A 604 23.24 17.60 -2.25
C ALA A 604 23.25 16.16 -1.70
N ASN A 605 22.34 15.35 -2.23
CA ASN A 605 22.37 13.90 -2.09
C ASN A 605 22.63 13.30 -3.47
N ILE A 606 23.75 12.63 -3.64
CA ILE A 606 24.12 11.97 -4.89
C ILE A 606 24.24 10.48 -4.61
N GLY A 607 23.54 9.67 -5.35
CA GLY A 607 23.55 8.24 -5.14
C GLY A 607 23.49 7.42 -6.43
N LEU A 608 24.00 6.20 -6.33
CA LEU A 608 23.96 5.21 -7.39
C LEU A 608 23.52 3.89 -6.82
N ARG A 609 22.55 3.23 -7.46
CA ARG A 609 22.05 1.90 -7.06
C ARG A 609 22.16 0.93 -8.23
N LEU A 610 22.64 -0.26 -7.95
CA LEU A 610 22.64 -1.42 -8.84
C LEU A 610 21.60 -2.41 -8.33
N ASP A 611 20.66 -2.79 -9.19
CA ASP A 611 19.67 -3.83 -8.91
C ASP A 611 19.88 -5.01 -9.88
N TYR A 612 19.85 -6.23 -9.34
CA TYR A 612 19.90 -7.51 -10.03
C TYR A 612 18.68 -8.33 -9.61
N SER A 613 17.95 -8.90 -10.55
CA SER A 613 16.81 -9.80 -10.29
C SER A 613 16.89 -11.02 -11.20
N ASP A 614 16.73 -12.19 -10.60
CA ASP A 614 16.69 -13.46 -11.31
C ASP A 614 15.40 -14.20 -10.98
N ALA A 615 14.68 -14.62 -12.01
CA ALA A 615 13.48 -15.42 -11.88
C ALA A 615 13.77 -16.84 -11.36
N ASN A 616 15.02 -17.30 -11.51
CA ASN A 616 15.52 -18.61 -11.08
C ASN A 616 14.58 -19.75 -11.51
N THR A 617 14.18 -19.73 -12.78
CA THR A 617 13.28 -20.71 -13.40
C THR A 617 13.55 -20.79 -14.90
N ASP A 618 12.95 -21.77 -15.56
CA ASP A 618 13.03 -21.89 -17.01
C ASP A 618 12.01 -21.00 -17.71
N LYS A 619 12.34 -20.52 -18.88
CA LYS A 619 11.42 -19.92 -19.83
C LYS A 619 11.07 -20.92 -20.93
N TYR A 620 9.78 -21.08 -21.19
CA TYR A 620 9.31 -21.88 -22.33
C TYR A 620 9.56 -21.17 -23.65
N LEU A 621 10.13 -21.89 -24.63
CA LEU A 621 10.31 -21.42 -26.00
C LEU A 621 9.12 -21.88 -26.84
N LEU A 622 8.16 -21.01 -27.03
CA LEU A 622 6.88 -21.28 -27.69
C LEU A 622 6.69 -20.31 -28.86
N ASP A 623 6.29 -20.82 -30.01
CA ASP A 623 5.82 -19.98 -31.10
C ASP A 623 4.43 -19.42 -30.80
N PRO A 624 4.10 -18.20 -31.27
CA PRO A 624 2.84 -17.53 -30.92
C PRO A 624 1.57 -18.32 -31.22
N TYR A 625 1.61 -19.23 -32.19
CA TYR A 625 0.43 -20.01 -32.61
C TYR A 625 0.68 -21.51 -32.51
N ASP A 626 1.55 -21.91 -31.61
CA ASP A 626 1.92 -23.29 -31.33
C ASP A 626 0.72 -24.16 -30.97
N ASP A 627 0.79 -25.44 -31.32
CA ASP A 627 -0.24 -26.42 -31.00
C ASP A 627 -0.42 -26.65 -29.48
N PHE A 628 0.59 -26.31 -28.66
CA PHE A 628 0.47 -26.33 -27.20
C PHE A 628 -0.66 -25.45 -26.66
N PHE A 629 -1.02 -24.39 -27.38
CA PHE A 629 -2.11 -23.50 -27.02
C PHE A 629 -3.50 -23.94 -27.48
N LYS A 630 -3.62 -25.11 -28.15
CA LYS A 630 -4.92 -25.69 -28.48
C LYS A 630 -5.54 -26.40 -27.29
N GLN A 631 -6.86 -26.50 -27.30
CA GLN A 631 -7.62 -27.26 -26.32
C GLN A 631 -7.07 -28.71 -26.20
N GLY A 632 -6.87 -29.16 -24.95
CA GLY A 632 -6.35 -30.49 -24.64
C GLY A 632 -4.83 -30.60 -24.60
N ASN A 633 -4.09 -29.65 -25.16
CA ASN A 633 -2.63 -29.75 -25.29
C ASN A 633 -1.83 -28.96 -24.26
N GLY A 634 -2.48 -28.10 -23.47
CA GLY A 634 -1.77 -27.20 -22.56
C GLY A 634 -0.91 -27.87 -21.50
N HIS A 635 -1.24 -29.09 -21.10
CA HIS A 635 -0.41 -29.91 -20.17
C HIS A 635 0.94 -30.31 -20.80
N LEU A 636 1.02 -30.40 -22.14
CA LEU A 636 2.25 -30.77 -22.88
C LEU A 636 3.31 -29.66 -22.80
N ILE A 637 2.96 -28.44 -22.41
CA ILE A 637 3.93 -27.35 -22.27
C ILE A 637 5.02 -27.73 -21.26
N GLU A 638 4.62 -28.23 -20.07
CA GLU A 638 5.59 -28.63 -19.06
C GLU A 638 6.35 -29.90 -19.43
N GLU A 639 5.74 -30.79 -20.22
CA GLU A 639 6.32 -32.10 -20.58
C GLU A 639 7.24 -32.03 -21.81
N GLN A 640 6.89 -31.22 -22.79
CA GLN A 640 7.47 -31.31 -24.13
C GLN A 640 7.99 -29.98 -24.69
N ALA A 641 7.56 -28.81 -24.18
CA ALA A 641 8.00 -27.53 -24.69
C ALA A 641 9.51 -27.33 -24.44
N PRO A 642 10.25 -26.89 -25.46
CA PRO A 642 11.65 -26.51 -25.29
C PRO A 642 11.78 -25.40 -24.22
N ARG A 643 12.89 -25.42 -23.49
CA ARG A 643 13.15 -24.45 -22.40
C ARG A 643 14.54 -23.85 -22.55
N GLU A 644 14.70 -22.66 -22.02
CA GLU A 644 15.98 -22.01 -21.75
C GLU A 644 15.98 -21.46 -20.31
N ASP A 645 17.15 -21.35 -19.71
CA ASP A 645 17.28 -20.67 -18.41
C ASP A 645 16.76 -19.22 -18.52
N SER A 646 16.06 -18.73 -17.50
CA SER A 646 15.64 -17.33 -17.46
C SER A 646 16.85 -16.40 -17.45
N LYS A 647 16.71 -15.22 -18.06
CA LYS A 647 17.75 -14.20 -18.11
C LYS A 647 17.55 -13.23 -16.94
N PRO A 648 18.61 -12.98 -16.15
CA PRO A 648 18.51 -11.99 -15.09
C PRO A 648 18.34 -10.58 -15.64
N ALA A 649 17.58 -9.76 -14.95
CA ALA A 649 17.47 -8.33 -15.20
C ALA A 649 18.52 -7.58 -14.35
N VAL A 650 19.22 -6.63 -14.96
CA VAL A 650 20.25 -5.80 -14.29
C VAL A 650 19.97 -4.33 -14.58
N ALA A 651 19.96 -3.49 -13.56
CA ALA A 651 19.67 -2.09 -13.72
C ALA A 651 20.55 -1.19 -12.84
N LEU A 652 21.04 -0.11 -13.44
CA LEU A 652 21.76 0.96 -12.75
C LEU A 652 20.85 2.19 -12.62
N SER A 653 20.76 2.75 -11.42
CA SER A 653 19.80 3.78 -11.06
C SER A 653 20.50 4.96 -10.38
N PRO A 654 20.88 6.03 -11.14
CA PRO A 654 21.41 7.26 -10.58
C PRO A 654 20.31 8.05 -9.89
N ARG A 655 20.66 8.75 -8.80
CA ARG A 655 19.79 9.64 -8.03
C ARG A 655 20.51 10.89 -7.60
N LEU A 656 19.83 12.01 -7.71
CA LEU A 656 20.34 13.32 -7.38
C LEU A 656 19.25 14.14 -6.70
N GLY A 657 19.53 14.64 -5.51
CA GLY A 657 18.72 15.63 -4.81
C GLY A 657 19.57 16.83 -4.45
N ILE A 658 19.10 18.02 -4.74
CA ILE A 658 19.80 19.28 -4.42
C ILE A 658 18.84 20.18 -3.67
N SER A 659 19.30 20.77 -2.55
CA SER A 659 18.62 21.84 -1.84
C SER A 659 19.54 23.06 -1.79
N HIS A 660 19.03 24.20 -2.25
CA HIS A 660 19.74 25.46 -2.23
C HIS A 660 18.97 26.46 -1.35
N PRO A 661 19.40 26.70 -0.10
CA PRO A 661 18.89 27.78 0.72
C PRO A 661 19.18 29.14 0.07
N ILE A 662 18.15 29.90 -0.29
CA ILE A 662 18.28 31.23 -0.87
C ILE A 662 18.42 32.28 0.24
N THR A 663 17.60 32.10 1.29
CA THR A 663 17.62 32.92 2.51
C THR A 663 17.37 31.99 3.72
N GLU A 664 17.39 32.54 4.93
CA GLU A 664 17.00 31.77 6.12
C GLU A 664 15.54 31.27 6.05
N ASN A 665 14.69 31.99 5.33
CA ASN A 665 13.25 31.78 5.19
C ASN A 665 12.86 31.16 3.85
N SER A 666 13.78 30.83 2.96
CA SER A 666 13.45 30.30 1.63
C SER A 666 14.49 29.36 1.08
N LYS A 667 14.03 28.33 0.35
CA LYS A 667 14.89 27.40 -0.39
C LYS A 667 14.28 26.97 -1.70
N LEU A 668 15.15 26.64 -2.64
CA LEU A 668 14.84 25.95 -3.89
C LEU A 668 15.40 24.53 -3.80
N TYR A 669 14.68 23.53 -4.31
CA TYR A 669 15.20 22.18 -4.42
C TYR A 669 14.91 21.58 -5.79
N PHE A 670 15.76 20.63 -6.17
CA PHE A 670 15.64 19.88 -7.42
C PHE A 670 15.96 18.42 -7.17
N ASN A 671 15.17 17.51 -7.79
CA ASN A 671 15.41 16.09 -7.76
C ASN A 671 15.40 15.50 -9.16
N TYR A 672 16.25 14.53 -9.36
CA TYR A 672 16.30 13.66 -10.52
C TYR A 672 16.62 12.24 -10.07
N GLY A 673 15.92 11.24 -10.61
CA GLY A 673 16.24 9.86 -10.26
C GLY A 673 15.61 8.81 -11.18
N HIS A 674 16.30 7.69 -11.28
CA HIS A 674 15.80 6.46 -11.87
C HIS A 674 15.31 5.54 -10.76
N PHE A 675 14.09 5.07 -10.88
CA PHE A 675 13.45 4.18 -9.93
C PHE A 675 12.98 2.91 -10.62
N ARG A 676 13.19 1.78 -9.98
CA ARG A 676 12.94 0.45 -10.55
C ARG A 676 12.13 -0.39 -9.57
N SER A 677 11.20 -1.20 -10.12
CA SER A 677 10.53 -2.24 -9.36
C SER A 677 10.44 -3.52 -10.19
N GLU A 678 10.44 -4.66 -9.52
CA GLU A 678 10.15 -5.93 -10.16
C GLU A 678 8.70 -5.97 -10.63
N PRO A 679 8.41 -6.63 -11.76
CA PRO A 679 7.05 -7.02 -12.13
C PRO A 679 6.43 -7.93 -11.07
N GLU A 680 5.09 -7.85 -10.90
CA GLU A 680 4.37 -8.74 -10.00
C GLU A 680 4.64 -10.22 -10.34
N SER A 681 4.64 -11.08 -9.32
CA SER A 681 4.92 -12.53 -9.48
C SER A 681 4.01 -13.20 -10.53
N THR A 682 2.74 -12.79 -10.59
CA THR A 682 1.78 -13.32 -11.58
C THR A 682 2.14 -12.97 -13.02
N HIS A 683 2.80 -11.86 -13.26
CA HIS A 683 3.25 -11.47 -14.60
C HIS A 683 4.45 -12.29 -15.06
N ARG A 684 5.29 -12.76 -14.13
CA ARG A 684 6.49 -13.54 -14.42
C ARG A 684 6.21 -15.03 -14.51
N PHE A 685 5.36 -15.59 -13.64
CA PHE A 685 5.29 -17.03 -13.40
C PHE A 685 3.95 -17.69 -13.72
N ARG A 686 2.92 -16.90 -14.09
CA ARG A 686 1.58 -17.44 -14.38
C ARG A 686 1.62 -18.41 -15.55
N LEU A 687 0.99 -19.56 -15.37
CA LEU A 687 0.53 -20.44 -16.43
C LEU A 687 -0.92 -20.83 -16.10
N GLN A 688 -1.88 -20.08 -16.66
CA GLN A 688 -3.30 -20.28 -16.38
C GLN A 688 -3.94 -21.17 -17.43
N ARG A 689 -4.59 -22.23 -16.97
CA ARG A 689 -5.33 -23.18 -17.79
C ARG A 689 -6.81 -23.21 -17.45
N GLU A 690 -7.61 -23.52 -18.43
CA GLU A 690 -8.99 -23.97 -18.26
C GLU A 690 -9.04 -25.47 -18.01
N TYR A 691 -10.22 -25.97 -17.56
CA TYR A 691 -10.44 -27.38 -17.25
C TYR A 691 -10.14 -28.35 -18.40
N ASN A 692 -10.24 -27.89 -19.65
CA ASN A 692 -9.96 -28.66 -20.87
C ASN A 692 -8.50 -28.57 -21.29
N GLY A 693 -7.63 -28.04 -20.44
CA GLY A 693 -6.20 -27.86 -20.72
C GLY A 693 -5.88 -26.68 -21.65
N LEU A 694 -6.86 -25.86 -22.06
CA LEU A 694 -6.60 -24.66 -22.84
C LEU A 694 -5.83 -23.64 -22.01
N VAL A 695 -4.66 -23.22 -22.46
CA VAL A 695 -3.90 -22.14 -21.85
C VAL A 695 -4.51 -20.80 -22.25
N THR A 696 -4.89 -20.00 -21.26
CA THR A 696 -5.48 -18.67 -21.47
C THR A 696 -4.51 -17.54 -21.21
N SER A 697 -3.52 -17.74 -20.35
CA SER A 697 -2.45 -16.77 -20.13
C SER A 697 -1.16 -17.43 -19.66
N ILE A 698 -0.05 -16.86 -20.07
CA ILE A 698 1.31 -17.27 -19.70
C ILE A 698 2.13 -16.04 -19.30
N GLY A 699 2.87 -16.13 -18.20
CA GLY A 699 3.82 -15.12 -17.75
C GLY A 699 5.15 -15.22 -18.50
N ASN A 700 5.97 -14.19 -18.37
CA ASN A 700 7.30 -14.13 -18.96
C ASN A 700 8.35 -13.96 -17.85
N PRO A 701 9.15 -15.00 -17.55
CA PRO A 701 10.20 -14.91 -16.52
C PRO A 701 11.29 -13.86 -16.86
N ASN A 702 11.48 -13.55 -18.14
CA ASN A 702 12.49 -12.61 -18.64
C ASN A 702 12.00 -11.14 -18.68
N LEU A 703 10.92 -10.81 -17.98
CA LEU A 703 10.51 -9.40 -17.84
C LEU A 703 11.60 -8.58 -17.16
N ASP A 704 11.89 -7.42 -17.74
CA ASP A 704 12.80 -6.42 -17.16
C ASP A 704 12.11 -5.65 -16.03
N PHE A 705 12.91 -4.94 -15.24
CA PHE A 705 12.38 -3.99 -14.26
C PHE A 705 11.47 -2.96 -14.91
N GLU A 706 10.33 -2.73 -14.30
CA GLU A 706 9.52 -1.56 -14.60
C GLU A 706 10.26 -0.30 -14.13
N LYS A 707 10.27 0.77 -14.94
CA LYS A 707 11.13 1.93 -14.76
C LYS A 707 10.31 3.22 -14.64
N THR A 708 10.72 4.09 -13.72
CA THR A 708 10.27 5.49 -13.63
C THR A 708 11.50 6.41 -13.62
N VAL A 709 11.54 7.36 -14.53
CA VAL A 709 12.47 8.49 -14.47
C VAL A 709 11.67 9.69 -13.95
N ALA A 710 12.06 10.22 -12.81
CA ALA A 710 11.34 11.32 -12.18
C ALA A 710 12.21 12.58 -12.10
N TYR A 711 11.56 13.71 -12.33
CA TYR A 711 12.09 15.06 -12.17
C TYR A 711 11.18 15.85 -11.25
N GLU A 712 11.76 16.62 -10.36
CA GLU A 712 11.02 17.49 -9.46
C GLU A 712 11.79 18.77 -9.22
N ILE A 713 11.08 19.88 -9.23
CA ILE A 713 11.57 21.17 -8.78
C ILE A 713 10.57 21.76 -7.79
N GLY A 714 11.07 22.29 -6.68
CA GLY A 714 10.18 22.88 -5.68
C GLY A 714 10.80 24.07 -4.99
N TYR A 715 9.93 24.90 -4.45
CA TYR A 715 10.25 26.12 -3.71
C TYR A 715 9.49 26.13 -2.39
N SER A 716 10.20 26.43 -1.30
CA SER A 716 9.64 26.60 0.03
C SER A 716 9.93 27.99 0.55
N GLN A 717 8.91 28.66 1.13
CA GLN A 717 9.00 29.99 1.68
C GLN A 717 8.25 30.08 3.01
N ASN A 718 8.92 30.58 4.04
CA ASN A 718 8.29 31.05 5.25
C ASN A 718 7.81 32.50 5.03
N LEU A 719 6.52 32.74 5.18
CA LEU A 719 5.89 34.06 5.05
C LEU A 719 5.43 34.53 6.43
N LEU A 720 5.89 35.73 6.83
CA LEU A 720 5.48 36.43 8.06
C LEU A 720 5.73 35.61 9.33
N ASP A 721 6.67 34.68 9.31
CA ASP A 721 6.96 33.72 10.39
C ASP A 721 5.74 32.92 10.90
N MET A 722 4.68 32.85 10.08
CA MET A 722 3.43 32.17 10.38
C MET A 722 3.01 31.12 9.35
N PHE A 723 3.35 31.33 8.08
CA PHE A 723 2.92 30.49 6.99
C PHE A 723 4.09 29.87 6.26
N LEU A 724 4.09 28.56 6.13
CA LEU A 724 4.98 27.85 5.22
C LEU A 724 4.25 27.59 3.91
N VAL A 725 4.76 28.12 2.81
CA VAL A 725 4.28 27.86 1.45
C VAL A 725 5.27 26.93 0.76
N ASN A 726 4.77 25.78 0.26
CA ASN A 726 5.54 24.89 -0.58
C ASN A 726 4.86 24.76 -1.95
N ILE A 727 5.63 24.94 -3.01
CA ILE A 727 5.20 24.73 -4.39
C ILE A 727 6.14 23.73 -5.02
N ALA A 728 5.62 22.66 -5.60
CA ALA A 728 6.39 21.67 -6.33
C ALA A 728 5.79 21.39 -7.70
N ALA A 729 6.63 21.22 -8.70
CA ALA A 729 6.25 20.72 -10.00
C ALA A 729 7.05 19.44 -10.29
N TYR A 730 6.40 18.43 -10.85
CA TYR A 730 7.03 17.15 -11.13
C TYR A 730 6.63 16.58 -12.48
N TYR A 731 7.52 15.76 -13.02
CA TYR A 731 7.33 14.97 -14.22
C TYR A 731 7.88 13.56 -13.98
N LYS A 732 7.09 12.54 -14.34
CA LYS A 732 7.47 11.14 -14.28
C LYS A 732 7.30 10.51 -15.66
N ASP A 733 8.38 10.00 -16.22
CA ASP A 733 8.41 9.16 -17.42
C ASP A 733 8.48 7.70 -16.96
N VAL A 734 7.38 6.98 -17.15
CA VAL A 734 7.23 5.58 -16.74
C VAL A 734 7.28 4.69 -17.96
N THR A 735 8.24 3.80 -18.01
CA THR A 735 8.48 2.89 -19.14
C THR A 735 8.68 1.45 -18.65
N ASN A 736 8.69 0.50 -19.56
CA ASN A 736 8.82 -0.92 -19.26
C ASN A 736 7.72 -1.44 -18.30
N GLN A 737 6.57 -0.78 -18.23
CA GLN A 737 5.45 -1.33 -17.47
C GLN A 737 4.93 -2.59 -18.16
N VAL A 738 4.53 -3.56 -17.34
CA VAL A 738 4.03 -4.82 -17.87
C VAL A 738 2.64 -4.64 -18.47
N GLY A 739 2.48 -5.13 -19.71
CA GLY A 739 1.21 -5.24 -20.40
C GLY A 739 0.90 -6.68 -20.82
N TRP A 740 -0.34 -6.91 -21.22
CA TRP A 740 -0.78 -8.17 -21.78
C TRP A 740 -0.89 -8.08 -23.30
N ILE A 741 -0.23 -9.02 -24.01
CA ILE A 741 -0.31 -9.17 -25.46
C ILE A 741 -1.13 -10.42 -25.73
N THR A 742 -2.20 -10.30 -26.51
CA THR A 742 -3.08 -11.41 -26.88
C THR A 742 -2.75 -11.89 -28.30
N TYR A 743 -2.52 -13.18 -28.47
CA TYR A 743 -2.37 -13.86 -29.76
C TYR A 743 -3.64 -14.62 -30.09
N GLN A 744 -4.08 -14.54 -31.35
CA GLN A 744 -5.23 -15.26 -31.86
C GLN A 744 -4.98 -15.76 -33.28
N ASN A 745 -5.11 -17.08 -33.52
CA ASN A 745 -4.98 -17.66 -34.84
C ASN A 745 -6.25 -17.46 -35.70
N ILE A 746 -6.19 -17.85 -36.96
CA ILE A 746 -7.25 -17.62 -37.96
C ILE A 746 -8.61 -18.20 -37.54
N ASN A 747 -8.62 -19.41 -37.02
CA ASN A 747 -9.85 -20.11 -36.63
C ASN A 747 -10.21 -19.98 -35.13
N SER A 748 -9.51 -19.11 -34.39
CA SER A 748 -9.67 -18.90 -32.96
C SER A 748 -9.46 -20.14 -32.06
N SER A 749 -8.88 -21.22 -32.61
CA SER A 749 -8.54 -22.40 -31.81
C SER A 749 -7.34 -22.17 -30.87
N VAL A 750 -6.52 -21.16 -31.16
CA VAL A 750 -5.46 -20.62 -30.28
C VAL A 750 -5.81 -19.18 -29.95
N ARG A 751 -6.02 -18.92 -28.66
CA ARG A 751 -6.20 -17.57 -28.14
C ARG A 751 -5.72 -17.52 -26.69
N TYR A 752 -4.61 -16.81 -26.45
CA TYR A 752 -4.03 -16.66 -25.13
C TYR A 752 -3.35 -15.30 -25.00
N SER A 753 -3.00 -14.93 -23.79
CA SER A 753 -2.26 -13.70 -23.51
C SER A 753 -0.92 -13.98 -22.85
N ILE A 754 0.11 -13.24 -23.26
CA ILE A 754 1.45 -13.26 -22.65
C ILE A 754 1.79 -11.87 -22.09
N THR A 755 2.62 -11.82 -21.07
CA THR A 755 3.11 -10.57 -20.51
C THR A 755 4.37 -10.07 -21.20
N ASP A 756 4.47 -8.74 -21.36
CA ASP A 756 5.64 -8.07 -21.90
C ASP A 756 5.81 -6.66 -21.30
N ASN A 757 7.02 -6.10 -21.34
CA ASN A 757 7.33 -4.75 -20.89
C ASN A 757 6.99 -3.70 -21.97
N ASN A 758 5.77 -3.66 -22.44
CA ASN A 758 5.35 -2.84 -23.57
C ASN A 758 4.50 -1.61 -23.21
N ASN A 759 4.13 -1.42 -21.95
CA ASN A 759 3.33 -0.29 -21.52
C ASN A 759 4.19 0.88 -21.05
N TYR A 760 3.69 2.10 -21.25
CA TYR A 760 4.28 3.33 -20.78
C TYR A 760 3.25 4.27 -20.17
N GLU A 761 3.73 5.20 -19.35
CA GLU A 761 2.90 6.22 -18.71
C GLU A 761 3.67 7.52 -18.55
N ASP A 762 2.97 8.62 -18.71
CA ASP A 762 3.48 9.99 -18.55
C ASP A 762 2.62 10.71 -17.49
N ILE A 763 3.25 11.12 -16.39
CA ILE A 763 2.57 11.77 -15.27
C ILE A 763 3.26 13.12 -15.00
N ARG A 764 2.48 14.19 -14.96
CA ARG A 764 2.94 15.53 -14.66
C ARG A 764 1.98 16.27 -13.75
N GLY A 765 2.51 17.05 -12.85
CA GLY A 765 1.66 17.76 -11.91
C GLY A 765 2.33 18.90 -11.18
N ILE A 766 1.47 19.67 -10.51
CA ILE A 766 1.85 20.77 -9.64
C ILE A 766 1.16 20.55 -8.30
N GLU A 767 1.90 20.78 -7.23
CA GLU A 767 1.45 20.70 -5.85
C GLU A 767 1.65 22.05 -5.17
N LEU A 768 0.67 22.47 -4.40
CA LEU A 768 0.73 23.66 -3.55
C LEU A 768 0.31 23.26 -2.14
N THR A 769 1.15 23.59 -1.16
CA THR A 769 0.83 23.44 0.27
C THR A 769 0.96 24.80 0.95
N LEU A 770 -0.07 25.19 1.67
CA LEU A 770 -0.05 26.30 2.61
C LEU A 770 -0.25 25.72 4.03
N ASP A 771 0.76 25.85 4.88
CA ASP A 771 0.74 25.32 6.25
C ASP A 771 0.90 26.49 7.23
N LYS A 772 -0.12 26.69 8.09
CA LYS A 772 -0.10 27.65 9.19
C LYS A 772 0.21 26.91 10.49
N ARG A 773 1.48 26.93 10.88
CA ARG A 773 1.99 26.15 12.02
C ARG A 773 1.82 26.81 13.38
N TRP A 774 1.74 28.13 13.38
CA TRP A 774 1.64 28.92 14.61
C TRP A 774 0.43 29.83 14.60
N GLY A 775 -0.17 29.98 15.75
CA GLY A 775 -1.30 30.86 15.97
C GLY A 775 -1.98 30.50 17.27
N THR A 776 -2.56 31.49 17.94
CA THR A 776 -3.23 31.34 19.23
C THR A 776 -4.66 30.82 19.12
N TRP A 777 -5.25 30.86 17.93
CA TRP A 777 -6.65 30.49 17.70
C TRP A 777 -6.86 29.51 16.55
N ILE A 778 -6.02 29.58 15.52
CA ILE A 778 -6.20 28.80 14.30
C ILE A 778 -4.83 28.31 13.82
N THR A 779 -4.70 27.01 13.64
CA THR A 779 -3.62 26.34 12.90
C THR A 779 -4.22 25.46 11.81
N GLY A 780 -3.39 24.92 10.91
CA GLY A 780 -3.87 24.00 9.89
C GLY A 780 -3.15 24.16 8.57
N PHE A 781 -3.58 23.37 7.59
CA PHE A 781 -2.98 23.41 6.24
C PHE A 781 -4.05 23.29 5.16
N VAL A 782 -3.67 23.72 3.95
CA VAL A 782 -4.41 23.51 2.69
C VAL A 782 -3.44 22.95 1.66
N ASN A 783 -3.78 21.82 1.08
CA ASN A 783 -3.07 21.19 -0.03
C ASN A 783 -3.92 21.24 -1.29
N TYR A 784 -3.30 21.60 -2.41
CA TYR A 784 -3.88 21.48 -3.74
C TYR A 784 -2.93 20.73 -4.67
N THR A 785 -3.47 19.77 -5.41
CA THR A 785 -2.73 19.01 -6.42
C THR A 785 -3.48 19.07 -7.74
N TYR A 786 -2.77 19.40 -8.81
CA TYR A 786 -3.24 19.27 -10.18
C TYR A 786 -2.32 18.30 -10.91
N MET A 787 -2.88 17.19 -11.36
CA MET A 787 -2.13 16.13 -12.02
C MET A 787 -2.77 15.79 -13.36
N VAL A 788 -1.95 15.52 -14.36
CA VAL A 788 -2.36 14.98 -15.66
C VAL A 788 -1.61 13.69 -15.89
N ARG A 789 -2.35 12.64 -16.22
CA ARG A 789 -1.85 11.31 -16.50
C ARG A 789 -2.25 10.89 -17.90
N SER A 790 -1.30 10.37 -18.68
CA SER A 790 -1.56 9.69 -19.94
C SER A 790 -0.80 8.38 -19.96
N TYR A 791 -1.41 7.34 -20.52
CA TYR A 791 -0.78 6.05 -20.67
C TYR A 791 -1.04 5.47 -22.07
N GLY A 792 -0.19 4.54 -22.46
CA GLY A 792 -0.25 3.88 -23.73
C GLY A 792 0.68 2.66 -23.78
N TRP A 793 0.90 2.16 -24.96
CA TRP A 793 1.75 0.99 -25.17
C TRP A 793 2.57 1.11 -26.44
N PHE A 794 3.69 0.41 -26.46
CA PHE A 794 4.53 0.24 -27.64
C PHE A 794 4.14 -1.06 -28.37
N GLY A 795 4.09 -1.04 -29.69
CA GLY A 795 3.67 -2.18 -30.48
C GLY A 795 2.16 -2.42 -30.45
N TYR A 796 1.75 -3.67 -30.39
CA TYR A 796 0.34 -4.06 -30.43
C TYR A 796 -0.03 -4.87 -29.19
N GLN A 797 -1.23 -4.61 -28.64
CA GLN A 797 -1.79 -5.43 -27.56
C GLN A 797 -2.47 -6.70 -28.09
N ARG A 798 -2.72 -6.79 -29.40
CA ARG A 798 -3.30 -7.97 -30.05
C ARG A 798 -2.61 -8.27 -31.35
N TYR A 799 -2.32 -9.55 -31.54
CA TYR A 799 -1.78 -10.09 -32.78
C TYR A 799 -2.75 -11.12 -33.34
N TYR A 800 -3.36 -10.79 -34.45
CA TYR A 800 -4.22 -11.70 -35.21
C TYR A 800 -3.42 -12.35 -36.32
N GLN A 801 -3.46 -13.67 -36.43
CA GLN A 801 -2.90 -14.38 -37.55
C GLN A 801 -3.66 -14.06 -38.86
N ASP A 802 -4.96 -13.77 -38.79
CA ASP A 802 -5.75 -13.26 -39.92
C ASP A 802 -5.34 -11.82 -40.28
N PRO A 803 -4.80 -11.57 -41.49
CA PRO A 803 -4.39 -10.23 -41.91
C PRO A 803 -5.54 -9.22 -42.01
N ASN A 804 -6.79 -9.67 -42.21
CA ASN A 804 -7.97 -8.78 -42.26
C ASN A 804 -8.38 -8.33 -40.88
N ALA A 805 -8.42 -9.27 -39.93
CA ALA A 805 -8.66 -8.94 -38.52
C ALA A 805 -7.58 -8.02 -37.95
N MET A 806 -6.30 -8.27 -38.28
CA MET A 806 -5.19 -7.41 -37.89
C MET A 806 -5.30 -6.01 -38.48
N ARG A 807 -5.68 -5.88 -39.75
CA ARG A 807 -5.91 -4.57 -40.38
C ARG A 807 -7.08 -3.82 -39.77
N ALA A 808 -8.18 -4.51 -39.42
CA ALA A 808 -9.31 -3.91 -38.74
C ALA A 808 -8.90 -3.39 -37.37
N TYR A 809 -8.20 -4.21 -36.58
CA TYR A 809 -7.66 -3.81 -35.28
C TYR A 809 -6.77 -2.56 -35.35
N LEU A 810 -5.86 -2.50 -36.34
CA LEU A 810 -4.95 -1.38 -36.53
C LEU A 810 -5.69 -0.07 -36.89
N ARG A 811 -6.85 -0.14 -37.53
CA ARG A 811 -7.65 1.04 -37.85
C ARG A 811 -8.41 1.61 -36.67
N GLU A 812 -8.77 0.78 -35.70
CA GLU A 812 -9.62 1.15 -34.57
C GLU A 812 -8.84 1.40 -33.28
N ASN A 813 -7.58 0.95 -33.22
CA ASN A 813 -6.84 0.93 -31.98
C ASN A 813 -6.10 2.26 -31.72
N PRO A 814 -6.47 3.02 -30.66
CA PRO A 814 -5.68 4.15 -30.20
C PRO A 814 -4.45 3.65 -29.43
N TYR A 815 -3.27 4.14 -29.78
CA TYR A 815 -2.00 3.79 -29.12
C TYR A 815 -1.81 4.50 -27.77
N GLN A 816 -2.65 5.47 -27.46
CA GLN A 816 -2.58 6.26 -26.25
C GLN A 816 -3.99 6.69 -25.82
N GLU A 817 -4.27 6.60 -24.52
CA GLU A 817 -5.48 7.22 -23.98
C GLU A 817 -5.32 8.73 -23.81
N LYS A 818 -6.43 9.44 -23.95
CA LYS A 818 -6.45 10.89 -23.73
C LYS A 818 -6.08 11.21 -22.30
N PRO A 819 -5.19 12.19 -22.07
CA PRO A 819 -4.84 12.60 -20.73
C PRO A 819 -6.05 13.20 -20.00
N HIS A 820 -6.28 12.75 -18.77
CA HIS A 820 -7.35 13.26 -17.91
C HIS A 820 -6.74 14.06 -16.75
N PRO A 821 -7.11 15.33 -16.58
CA PRO A 821 -6.69 16.10 -15.42
C PRO A 821 -7.40 15.60 -14.15
N GLN A 822 -6.66 15.51 -13.07
CA GLN A 822 -7.13 15.04 -11.76
C GLN A 822 -6.80 16.09 -10.69
N PRO A 823 -7.56 17.19 -10.61
CA PRO A 823 -7.39 18.17 -9.55
C PRO A 823 -8.02 17.64 -8.26
N TYR A 824 -7.34 17.84 -7.13
CA TYR A 824 -7.95 17.65 -5.83
C TYR A 824 -7.34 18.58 -4.78
N ALA A 825 -8.09 18.85 -3.72
CA ALA A 825 -7.67 19.67 -2.59
C ALA A 825 -8.03 19.00 -1.28
N ARG A 826 -7.22 19.26 -0.25
CA ARG A 826 -7.49 18.91 1.14
C ARG A 826 -7.17 20.08 2.04
N ALA A 827 -7.94 20.22 3.10
CA ALA A 827 -7.69 21.19 4.15
C ALA A 827 -7.92 20.54 5.51
N ASN A 828 -7.08 20.86 6.47
CA ASN A 828 -7.30 20.65 7.88
C ASN A 828 -7.22 22.00 8.58
N ILE A 829 -8.21 22.34 9.37
CA ILE A 829 -8.28 23.59 10.13
C ILE A 829 -8.54 23.22 11.58
N ASP A 830 -7.58 23.56 12.42
CA ASP A 830 -7.65 23.32 13.88
C ASP A 830 -8.01 24.63 14.56
N LEU A 831 -9.13 24.64 15.25
CA LEU A 831 -9.58 25.74 16.08
C LEU A 831 -9.28 25.40 17.54
N HIS A 832 -8.49 26.22 18.20
CA HIS A 832 -8.12 26.02 19.60
C HIS A 832 -8.14 27.32 20.38
N THR A 833 -8.34 27.23 21.69
CA THR A 833 -8.21 28.36 22.59
C THR A 833 -6.74 28.53 23.00
N PRO A 834 -6.26 29.76 23.28
CA PRO A 834 -4.95 29.98 23.86
C PRO A 834 -4.80 29.24 25.20
N ASP A 835 -3.60 28.76 25.51
CA ASP A 835 -3.29 27.99 26.73
C ASP A 835 -3.73 28.65 28.05
N GLN A 836 -3.91 29.97 28.03
CA GLN A 836 -4.36 30.76 29.19
C GLN A 836 -5.86 30.75 29.41
N PHE A 837 -6.68 30.21 28.51
CA PHE A 837 -8.15 30.28 28.56
C PHE A 837 -8.86 29.00 28.99
N GLY A 838 -8.14 27.99 29.48
CA GLY A 838 -8.73 26.75 30.00
C GLY A 838 -8.68 25.59 28.99
N PRO A 839 -9.42 24.49 29.26
CA PRO A 839 -9.25 23.29 28.48
C PRO A 839 -9.54 23.51 26.98
N VAL A 840 -8.67 22.99 26.16
CA VAL A 840 -8.85 22.94 24.70
C VAL A 840 -10.12 22.13 24.41
N VAL A 841 -11.04 22.67 23.64
CA VAL A 841 -12.26 21.99 23.21
C VAL A 841 -12.02 21.39 21.82
#